data_e73411b397917658c451d708a282c663
#
_entry.id   e73411b397917658c451d708a282c663
#
_cell.length_a   1.000
_cell.length_b   1.000
_cell.length_c   1.000
_cell.angle_alpha   90.00
_cell.angle_beta   90.00
_cell.angle_gamma   90.00
#
_symmetry.space_group_name_H-M   'P 1'
#
loop_
_entity.id
_entity.type
_entity.pdbx_description
1 polymer ?
#
loop_
_entity_poly.entity_id
_entity_poly.type
_entity_poly.pdbx_seq_one_letter_code
_entity_poly.pdbx_strand_id
1 'polypeptide(L)'
;MNRKRHVIFTVFILLSITFGHGQQATVTSSLAEERIQVAASSATVLQWFDKIEKEGHLTLSYNASLIDLHQICQIQVSQSMTISQLLKKILKGYQFETQVLPSRKLVIQIKRALSFSLHGIVDEEDSKERLYGAIIILDNGKGKKWHTLSDANGHFSLCAPEGNYQLSINYLGYQPYVRSILMDRKHDLHITMKPQLFEMEEVTVKSYKNRNELENLTPSNMLAFSGNDLFSQIWILPGVTGLPTGYNFQVDGGGYDENLLLLDGVPVYHPGHINSMLPVFNGDAVKNIIFHKGFFPTRLEGRLSSVTEINLKDGNKQEHVRTLSLDMPSASLTLEGPLIKDKLSYIVSGRRSWLDFFDNLLSEENRLNHSSYDYNAKLTYNLSPSSSLKLLAYHAQDNYHLPDDEGDQLTILKWNNQIYQATYNISSGKLGNTTSVFYTTHSNRADAEALGFDSEGYIQSGIKSLNVSTEFTYNPENIYSARWGSKYMYETYNLATFGNTIRSRKEPIHQFSIFYDNLIRLHQKLNIQVGVHFIGYLPQNYRSYYSIQPRFSLKYQPDDKDLFYVHFSRMEQFYHYIRFSNLSLPTDFRMPSIEGYKPRSSEHYELGWKHFLSRGQVEISGYYKTRRNVVALRPEAFIEDDQWSNYIMEGDGDSYGIKGYFFNTWKRWTLQLSYAYTRSREWFDDLKEQGRLPSLYDIPHQIGGALSCQLTKRASVSLGGLVRSGKVTDLDQNFDPLPQEDFRKVREPMNYRVDASYTYKKEFRTGRLLLFRAGLYNIVGNPPEEEILNFYSVHWHRNCLPYGSISFKF
;
A
#
# COMPACT_ATOMS: atom_id res chain seq x y z
N MET A 1 -51.32 -21.02 -0.33
CA MET A 1 -51.73 -19.68 -0.88
C MET A 1 -50.48 -18.84 -1.14
N ASN A 2 -50.30 -18.55 -2.40
CA ASN A 2 -49.53 -17.45 -3.05
C ASN A 2 -48.06 -17.33 -2.75
N ARG A 3 -47.15 -17.78 -3.68
CA ARG A 3 -46.75 -17.16 -4.97
C ARG A 3 -46.37 -15.67 -4.84
N LYS A 4 -45.06 -15.42 -4.88
CA LYS A 4 -44.33 -14.36 -5.62
C LYS A 4 -43.06 -14.01 -4.89
N ARG A 5 -41.89 -14.49 -5.40
CA ARG A 5 -40.57 -13.86 -5.32
C ARG A 5 -39.53 -14.75 -6.00
N HIS A 6 -39.68 -14.89 -7.30
CA HIS A 6 -38.59 -15.29 -8.19
C HIS A 6 -38.70 -14.43 -9.45
N VAL A 7 -38.13 -13.28 -9.44
CA VAL A 7 -37.72 -12.50 -10.63
C VAL A 7 -36.72 -11.47 -10.13
N ILE A 8 -35.44 -11.71 -10.32
CA ILE A 8 -34.31 -10.81 -10.49
C ILE A 8 -33.03 -11.67 -10.41
N PHE A 9 -32.90 -12.62 -11.32
CA PHE A 9 -31.55 -13.24 -11.54
C PHE A 9 -31.39 -13.81 -12.96
N THR A 10 -32.13 -13.27 -13.93
CA THR A 10 -32.13 -13.77 -15.34
C THR A 10 -32.08 -12.64 -16.37
N VAL A 11 -31.18 -11.67 -16.21
CA VAL A 11 -30.99 -10.61 -17.22
C VAL A 11 -29.51 -10.46 -17.67
N PHE A 12 -28.58 -11.33 -17.27
CA PHE A 12 -27.19 -11.22 -17.73
C PHE A 12 -26.66 -12.39 -18.58
N ILE A 13 -27.50 -13.32 -19.04
CA ILE A 13 -27.10 -14.46 -19.92
C ILE A 13 -28.03 -14.64 -21.12
N LEU A 14 -28.53 -13.59 -21.73
CA LEU A 14 -29.27 -13.72 -22.98
C LEU A 14 -29.10 -12.50 -23.87
N LEU A 15 -27.85 -12.29 -24.31
CA LEU A 15 -27.54 -11.42 -25.46
C LEU A 15 -26.40 -12.04 -26.30
N SER A 16 -26.55 -13.30 -26.59
CA SER A 16 -25.86 -13.97 -27.69
C SER A 16 -26.81 -15.06 -28.21
N ILE A 17 -27.06 -15.01 -29.49
CA ILE A 17 -27.85 -15.94 -30.30
C ILE A 17 -29.26 -15.43 -30.62
N THR A 18 -29.35 -14.53 -31.59
CA THR A 18 -30.27 -14.60 -32.71
C THR A 18 -29.70 -13.77 -33.85
N PHE A 19 -28.84 -14.36 -34.66
CA PHE A 19 -28.67 -13.94 -36.05
C PHE A 19 -29.45 -14.89 -36.91
N GLY A 20 -30.64 -14.42 -37.35
CA GLY A 20 -31.40 -15.04 -38.41
C GLY A 20 -30.59 -15.08 -39.72
N HIS A 21 -30.65 -16.20 -40.42
CA HIS A 21 -30.13 -16.36 -41.76
C HIS A 21 -30.92 -15.46 -42.68
N GLY A 22 -30.37 -14.27 -42.95
CA GLY A 22 -30.74 -13.44 -44.07
C GLY A 22 -29.83 -13.79 -45.26
N GLN A 23 -30.40 -14.14 -46.39
CA GLN A 23 -29.74 -14.47 -47.64
C GLN A 23 -28.71 -13.39 -47.99
N GLN A 24 -27.44 -13.82 -48.17
CA GLN A 24 -26.39 -13.02 -48.79
C GLN A 24 -26.72 -12.75 -50.26
N ALA A 25 -27.17 -11.56 -50.54
CA ALA A 25 -27.11 -11.03 -51.89
C ALA A 25 -25.65 -10.53 -52.07
N THR A 26 -24.84 -11.26 -52.78
CA THR A 26 -23.55 -10.85 -53.30
C THR A 26 -23.74 -9.72 -54.30
N VAL A 27 -23.76 -8.47 -53.83
CA VAL A 27 -23.60 -7.30 -54.68
C VAL A 27 -22.10 -7.05 -54.87
N THR A 28 -21.60 -7.36 -56.03
CA THR A 28 -20.24 -7.07 -56.48
C THR A 28 -19.90 -5.59 -56.30
N SER A 29 -18.83 -5.32 -55.56
CA SER A 29 -18.35 -4.00 -55.15
C SER A 29 -17.68 -3.24 -56.30
N SER A 30 -18.39 -2.72 -57.27
CA SER A 30 -17.83 -1.98 -58.41
C SER A 30 -17.18 -0.65 -57.99
N LEU A 31 -17.72 0.07 -57.01
CA LEU A 31 -17.19 1.37 -56.53
C LEU A 31 -15.81 1.30 -55.91
N ALA A 32 -15.51 0.28 -55.10
CA ALA A 32 -14.19 0.13 -54.47
C ALA A 32 -13.06 -0.19 -55.48
N GLU A 33 -13.44 -0.72 -56.67
CA GLU A 33 -12.52 -1.06 -57.76
C GLU A 33 -12.39 0.05 -58.81
N GLU A 34 -13.16 1.14 -58.69
CA GLU A 34 -12.96 2.32 -59.56
C GLU A 34 -11.55 2.93 -59.34
N ARG A 35 -10.95 3.36 -60.42
CA ARG A 35 -9.61 3.92 -60.41
C ARG A 35 -9.62 5.45 -60.39
N ILE A 36 -8.79 6.02 -59.52
CA ILE A 36 -8.59 7.44 -59.41
C ILE A 36 -7.09 7.76 -59.61
N GLN A 37 -6.79 8.93 -60.10
CA GLN A 37 -5.39 9.41 -60.24
C GLN A 37 -4.92 10.00 -58.92
N VAL A 38 -3.86 9.43 -58.38
CA VAL A 38 -3.29 9.88 -57.14
C VAL A 38 -1.90 10.49 -57.40
N ALA A 39 -1.78 11.80 -57.20
CA ALA A 39 -0.49 12.47 -57.25
C ALA A 39 0.33 12.18 -56.00
N ALA A 40 1.65 12.09 -56.16
CA ALA A 40 2.54 11.98 -54.99
C ALA A 40 2.36 13.20 -54.08
N SER A 41 1.93 12.95 -52.84
CA SER A 41 1.67 14.02 -51.89
C SER A 41 1.67 13.47 -50.44
N SER A 42 1.82 14.37 -49.48
CA SER A 42 1.64 14.12 -48.07
C SER A 42 0.40 14.88 -47.59
N ALA A 43 -0.59 14.17 -47.08
CA ALA A 43 -1.86 14.76 -46.61
C ALA A 43 -2.42 13.99 -45.43
N THR A 44 -3.34 14.60 -44.69
CA THR A 44 -4.05 13.91 -43.58
C THR A 44 -5.06 12.88 -44.15
N VAL A 45 -5.41 11.89 -43.33
CA VAL A 45 -6.48 10.91 -43.68
C VAL A 45 -7.76 11.63 -44.13
N LEU A 46 -8.14 12.70 -43.43
CA LEU A 46 -9.32 13.51 -43.78
C LEU A 46 -9.19 14.13 -45.19
N GLN A 47 -8.05 14.72 -45.50
CA GLN A 47 -7.79 15.30 -46.83
C GLN A 47 -7.78 14.24 -47.92
N TRP A 48 -7.28 13.04 -47.61
CA TRP A 48 -7.38 11.91 -48.53
C TRP A 48 -8.81 11.42 -48.73
N PHE A 49 -9.65 11.42 -47.73
CA PHE A 49 -11.07 11.08 -47.85
C PHE A 49 -11.81 12.09 -48.71
N ASP A 50 -11.61 13.39 -48.48
CA ASP A 50 -12.16 14.46 -49.35
C ASP A 50 -11.76 14.30 -50.79
N LYS A 51 -10.51 13.89 -51.05
CA LYS A 51 -10.03 13.63 -52.39
C LYS A 51 -10.69 12.43 -53.08
N ILE A 52 -10.85 11.32 -52.30
CA ILE A 52 -11.56 10.14 -52.79
C ILE A 52 -13.03 10.48 -53.11
N GLU A 53 -13.71 11.29 -52.31
CA GLU A 53 -15.09 11.71 -52.58
C GLU A 53 -15.21 12.57 -53.85
N LYS A 54 -14.29 13.53 -54.03
CA LYS A 54 -14.30 14.43 -55.18
C LYS A 54 -13.95 13.72 -56.50
N GLU A 55 -12.83 12.97 -56.52
CA GLU A 55 -12.36 12.32 -57.74
C GLU A 55 -13.16 11.04 -58.06
N GLY A 56 -13.64 10.32 -57.01
CA GLY A 56 -14.48 9.13 -57.20
C GLY A 56 -15.96 9.43 -57.38
N HIS A 57 -16.40 10.71 -57.28
CA HIS A 57 -17.83 11.10 -57.30
C HIS A 57 -18.68 10.24 -56.41
N LEU A 58 -18.25 9.97 -55.17
CA LEU A 58 -18.91 9.14 -54.19
C LEU A 58 -18.97 9.83 -52.83
N THR A 59 -19.72 9.27 -51.88
CA THR A 59 -19.74 9.72 -50.47
C THR A 59 -19.17 8.65 -49.60
N LEU A 60 -18.21 9.00 -48.75
CA LEU A 60 -17.66 8.12 -47.70
C LEU A 60 -18.50 8.24 -46.41
N SER A 61 -18.78 7.11 -45.82
CA SER A 61 -19.42 7.03 -44.50
C SER A 61 -18.51 6.23 -43.58
N TYR A 62 -18.04 6.83 -42.50
CA TYR A 62 -17.15 6.20 -41.52
C TYR A 62 -17.40 6.71 -40.13
N ASN A 63 -17.00 5.96 -39.15
CA ASN A 63 -17.02 6.43 -37.76
C ASN A 63 -15.75 7.20 -37.44
N ALA A 64 -15.86 8.53 -37.37
CA ALA A 64 -14.72 9.44 -37.11
C ALA A 64 -14.04 9.22 -35.75
N SER A 65 -14.73 8.60 -34.77
CA SER A 65 -14.13 8.29 -33.44
C SER A 65 -13.17 7.09 -33.47
N LEU A 66 -13.24 6.25 -34.51
CA LEU A 66 -12.42 5.04 -34.66
C LEU A 66 -11.22 5.23 -35.56
N ILE A 67 -11.09 6.37 -36.26
CA ILE A 67 -10.04 6.67 -37.23
C ILE A 67 -9.30 7.94 -36.79
N ASP A 68 -7.96 7.94 -36.80
CA ASP A 68 -7.19 9.17 -36.63
C ASP A 68 -7.17 9.98 -37.93
N LEU A 69 -8.16 10.87 -38.09
CA LEU A 69 -8.33 11.70 -39.27
C LEU A 69 -7.19 12.71 -39.53
N HIS A 70 -6.40 13.01 -38.51
CA HIS A 70 -5.24 13.91 -38.57
C HIS A 70 -3.92 13.16 -38.84
N GLN A 71 -3.94 11.85 -38.95
CA GLN A 71 -2.78 11.05 -39.30
C GLN A 71 -2.32 11.46 -40.69
N ILE A 72 -1.03 11.80 -40.84
CA ILE A 72 -0.42 12.15 -42.11
C ILE A 72 -0.04 10.88 -42.86
N CYS A 73 -0.55 10.74 -44.09
CA CYS A 73 -0.25 9.62 -44.96
C CYS A 73 0.48 10.15 -46.20
N GLN A 74 1.65 9.58 -46.50
CA GLN A 74 2.48 9.97 -47.63
C GLN A 74 2.37 8.95 -48.75
N ILE A 75 2.04 9.42 -49.96
CA ILE A 75 2.10 8.64 -51.20
C ILE A 75 3.26 9.15 -52.02
N GLN A 76 4.28 8.30 -52.21
CA GLN A 76 5.56 8.70 -52.79
C GLN A 76 5.59 8.77 -54.33
N VAL A 77 4.69 8.08 -54.98
CA VAL A 77 4.67 7.95 -56.43
C VAL A 77 3.29 8.26 -57.00
N SER A 78 3.23 9.14 -58.03
CA SER A 78 1.99 9.41 -58.75
C SER A 78 1.62 8.22 -59.60
N GLN A 79 0.41 7.65 -59.36
CA GLN A 79 -0.07 6.48 -60.08
C GLN A 79 -1.61 6.39 -60.05
N SER A 80 -2.18 5.69 -61.04
CA SER A 80 -3.58 5.32 -61.03
C SER A 80 -3.77 4.10 -60.14
N MET A 81 -4.63 4.19 -59.11
CA MET A 81 -4.93 3.08 -58.23
C MET A 81 -6.43 2.98 -57.93
N THR A 82 -6.88 1.79 -57.53
CA THR A 82 -8.27 1.63 -57.11
C THR A 82 -8.51 2.32 -55.77
N ILE A 83 -9.77 2.72 -55.52
CA ILE A 83 -10.19 3.31 -54.25
C ILE A 83 -9.86 2.35 -53.10
N SER A 84 -10.04 1.05 -53.30
CA SER A 84 -9.70 0.01 -52.30
C SER A 84 -8.19 -0.01 -52.01
N GLN A 85 -7.34 0.09 -53.02
CA GLN A 85 -5.87 0.17 -52.87
C GLN A 85 -5.45 1.43 -52.12
N LEU A 86 -6.07 2.58 -52.46
CA LEU A 86 -5.81 3.84 -51.78
C LEU A 86 -6.24 3.78 -50.29
N LEU A 87 -7.45 3.29 -50.02
CA LEU A 87 -7.93 3.12 -48.63
C LEU A 87 -7.00 2.21 -47.83
N LYS A 88 -6.49 1.11 -48.39
CA LYS A 88 -5.51 0.25 -47.71
C LYS A 88 -4.20 0.98 -47.40
N LYS A 89 -3.79 1.93 -48.22
CA LYS A 89 -2.57 2.74 -47.98
C LYS A 89 -2.78 3.81 -46.92
N ILE A 90 -3.90 4.55 -46.97
CA ILE A 90 -4.17 5.65 -46.03
C ILE A 90 -4.71 5.14 -44.67
N LEU A 91 -5.38 4.00 -44.65
CA LEU A 91 -5.81 3.33 -43.43
C LEU A 91 -4.86 2.21 -43.01
N LYS A 92 -3.57 2.38 -43.29
CA LYS A 92 -2.52 1.48 -42.85
C LYS A 92 -2.55 1.46 -41.30
N GLY A 93 -2.68 0.27 -40.68
CA GLY A 93 -2.87 0.12 -39.25
C GLY A 93 -4.29 -0.16 -38.79
N TYR A 94 -5.26 -0.20 -39.73
CA TYR A 94 -6.63 -0.57 -39.43
C TYR A 94 -7.07 -1.82 -40.21
N GLN A 95 -7.77 -2.75 -39.55
CA GLN A 95 -8.55 -3.76 -40.25
C GLN A 95 -9.94 -3.19 -40.51
N PHE A 96 -10.30 -3.06 -41.75
CA PHE A 96 -11.57 -2.49 -42.17
C PHE A 96 -12.19 -3.29 -43.32
N GLU A 97 -13.49 -3.20 -43.42
CA GLU A 97 -14.27 -3.68 -44.58
C GLU A 97 -14.97 -2.52 -45.21
N THR A 98 -15.17 -2.62 -46.51
CA THR A 98 -15.94 -1.63 -47.28
C THR A 98 -17.24 -2.26 -47.77
N GLN A 99 -18.33 -1.53 -47.62
CA GLN A 99 -19.65 -1.91 -48.10
C GLN A 99 -20.19 -0.79 -49.01
N VAL A 100 -20.59 -1.17 -50.21
CA VAL A 100 -21.22 -0.23 -51.14
C VAL A 100 -22.72 -0.20 -50.88
N LEU A 101 -23.26 0.99 -50.67
CA LEU A 101 -24.70 1.26 -50.57
C LEU A 101 -25.25 1.96 -51.79
N PRO A 102 -26.57 1.96 -52.02
CA PRO A 102 -27.19 2.76 -53.09
C PRO A 102 -26.77 4.22 -53.03
N SER A 103 -26.90 4.94 -54.17
CA SER A 103 -26.50 6.36 -54.32
C SER A 103 -24.99 6.63 -54.22
N ARG A 104 -24.14 5.68 -54.66
CA ARG A 104 -22.66 5.81 -54.70
C ARG A 104 -22.07 6.10 -53.30
N LYS A 105 -22.60 5.48 -52.25
CA LYS A 105 -22.11 5.61 -50.90
C LYS A 105 -21.23 4.43 -50.54
N LEU A 106 -19.97 4.70 -50.11
CA LEU A 106 -19.03 3.70 -49.64
C LEU A 106 -18.89 3.80 -48.11
N VAL A 107 -19.32 2.77 -47.40
CA VAL A 107 -19.20 2.68 -45.93
C VAL A 107 -17.93 1.97 -45.58
N ILE A 108 -17.10 2.61 -44.73
CA ILE A 108 -15.87 2.05 -44.18
C ILE A 108 -16.14 1.61 -42.76
N GLN A 109 -16.20 0.30 -42.52
CA GLN A 109 -16.35 -0.31 -41.21
C GLN A 109 -15.00 -0.73 -40.64
N ILE A 110 -14.52 -0.04 -39.60
CA ILE A 110 -13.31 -0.42 -38.90
C ILE A 110 -13.64 -1.60 -37.97
N LYS A 111 -13.00 -2.76 -38.19
CA LYS A 111 -13.15 -3.95 -37.35
C LYS A 111 -12.14 -3.98 -36.21
N ARG A 112 -10.91 -3.61 -36.52
CA ARG A 112 -9.83 -3.54 -35.51
C ARG A 112 -8.68 -2.65 -35.99
N ALA A 113 -8.11 -1.83 -35.11
CA ALA A 113 -6.81 -1.24 -35.35
C ALA A 113 -5.72 -2.31 -35.23
N LEU A 114 -4.78 -2.38 -36.18
CA LEU A 114 -3.60 -3.23 -36.00
C LEU A 114 -2.82 -2.71 -34.83
N SER A 115 -2.62 -3.57 -33.85
CA SER A 115 -1.84 -3.26 -32.64
C SER A 115 -0.68 -4.23 -32.50
N PHE A 116 0.45 -3.69 -32.11
CA PHE A 116 1.66 -4.45 -31.85
C PHE A 116 1.93 -4.53 -30.34
N SER A 117 2.51 -5.64 -29.92
CA SER A 117 2.83 -5.86 -28.51
C SER A 117 4.24 -5.39 -28.20
N LEU A 118 4.37 -4.69 -27.08
CA LEU A 118 5.63 -4.35 -26.42
C LEU A 118 5.72 -5.17 -25.16
N HIS A 119 6.69 -6.06 -25.08
CA HIS A 119 7.04 -6.81 -23.89
C HIS A 119 8.39 -6.35 -23.38
N GLY A 120 8.64 -6.52 -22.11
CA GLY A 120 9.94 -6.22 -21.56
C GLY A 120 10.09 -6.60 -20.10
N ILE A 121 11.29 -6.37 -19.61
CA ILE A 121 11.70 -6.57 -18.23
C ILE A 121 12.28 -5.26 -17.74
N VAL A 122 11.92 -4.87 -16.52
CA VAL A 122 12.49 -3.71 -15.83
C VAL A 122 13.29 -4.20 -14.63
N ASP A 123 14.57 -3.84 -14.57
CA ASP A 123 15.43 -4.11 -13.41
C ASP A 123 16.25 -2.87 -12.99
N GLU A 124 16.84 -2.94 -11.82
CA GLU A 124 17.80 -1.96 -11.33
C GLU A 124 19.16 -2.11 -12.02
N GLU A 125 19.85 -1.01 -12.32
CA GLU A 125 21.10 -1.04 -13.08
C GLU A 125 22.23 -1.75 -12.31
N ASP A 126 22.38 -1.46 -11.02
CA ASP A 126 23.50 -1.94 -10.21
C ASP A 126 23.25 -3.35 -9.66
N SER A 127 22.09 -3.60 -9.05
CA SER A 127 21.75 -4.86 -8.39
C SER A 127 21.16 -5.91 -9.30
N LYS A 128 20.62 -5.49 -10.47
CA LYS A 128 19.76 -6.31 -11.36
C LYS A 128 18.53 -6.89 -10.67
N GLU A 129 18.14 -6.24 -9.59
CA GLU A 129 16.89 -6.57 -8.91
C GLU A 129 15.69 -6.23 -9.81
N ARG A 130 14.73 -7.14 -9.89
CA ARG A 130 13.51 -6.95 -10.68
C ARG A 130 12.60 -5.91 -10.00
N LEU A 131 12.19 -4.90 -10.76
CA LEU A 131 11.37 -3.82 -10.23
C LEU A 131 9.89 -4.14 -10.41
N TYR A 132 9.23 -4.51 -9.30
CA TYR A 132 7.79 -4.76 -9.23
C TYR A 132 7.02 -3.44 -9.15
N GLY A 133 6.01 -3.27 -10.02
CA GLY A 133 5.15 -2.08 -9.98
C GLY A 133 5.74 -0.85 -10.67
N ALA A 134 6.82 -0.99 -11.47
CA ALA A 134 7.28 0.08 -12.34
C ALA A 134 6.18 0.46 -13.34
N ILE A 135 5.98 1.76 -13.55
CA ILE A 135 4.92 2.31 -14.42
C ILE A 135 5.48 2.50 -15.82
N ILE A 136 4.98 1.75 -16.77
CA ILE A 136 5.37 1.82 -18.20
C ILE A 136 4.30 2.59 -18.96
N ILE A 137 4.71 3.63 -19.72
CA ILE A 137 3.81 4.51 -20.47
C ILE A 137 4.31 4.62 -21.91
N LEU A 138 3.41 4.41 -22.88
CA LEU A 138 3.59 4.78 -24.27
C LEU A 138 2.72 6.00 -24.58
N ASP A 139 3.32 7.11 -25.01
CA ASP A 139 2.64 8.36 -25.38
C ASP A 139 2.81 8.63 -26.87
N ASN A 140 1.72 8.79 -27.61
CA ASN A 140 1.77 9.10 -29.04
C ASN A 140 1.94 10.59 -29.34
N GLY A 141 2.10 11.45 -28.32
CA GLY A 141 2.23 12.90 -28.48
C GLY A 141 0.95 13.63 -28.93
N LYS A 142 -0.14 12.90 -29.20
CA LYS A 142 -1.44 13.41 -29.64
C LYS A 142 -2.53 13.28 -28.57
N GLY A 143 -2.12 13.17 -27.29
CA GLY A 143 -3.01 13.07 -26.15
C GLY A 143 -3.48 11.64 -25.83
N LYS A 144 -3.07 10.61 -26.55
CA LYS A 144 -3.41 9.21 -26.25
C LYS A 144 -2.20 8.50 -25.65
N LYS A 145 -2.40 7.89 -24.47
CA LYS A 145 -1.38 7.16 -23.70
C LYS A 145 -1.86 5.75 -23.40
N TRP A 146 -0.93 4.80 -23.43
CA TRP A 146 -1.10 3.42 -23.00
C TRP A 146 -0.18 3.18 -21.84
N HIS A 147 -0.60 2.44 -20.86
CA HIS A 147 0.23 2.18 -19.68
C HIS A 147 -0.02 0.78 -19.11
N THR A 148 0.98 0.26 -18.42
CA THR A 148 0.94 -0.99 -17.69
C THR A 148 1.89 -0.90 -16.49
N LEU A 149 1.85 -1.89 -15.62
CA LEU A 149 2.80 -2.05 -14.51
C LEU A 149 3.65 -3.29 -14.75
N SER A 150 4.88 -3.28 -14.24
CA SER A 150 5.68 -4.49 -14.16
C SER A 150 5.17 -5.43 -13.07
N ASP A 151 5.25 -6.73 -13.32
CA ASP A 151 4.90 -7.77 -12.35
C ASP A 151 6.03 -8.07 -11.34
N ALA A 152 5.83 -9.08 -10.48
CA ALA A 152 6.80 -9.47 -9.46
C ALA A 152 8.18 -9.91 -10.01
N ASN A 153 8.27 -10.26 -11.28
CA ASN A 153 9.50 -10.59 -11.99
C ASN A 153 10.02 -9.42 -12.84
N GLY A 154 9.45 -8.22 -12.69
CA GLY A 154 9.78 -7.05 -13.48
C GLY A 154 9.26 -7.09 -14.91
N HIS A 155 8.46 -8.11 -15.30
CA HIS A 155 7.91 -8.20 -16.65
C HIS A 155 6.76 -7.25 -16.86
N PHE A 156 6.67 -6.68 -18.05
CA PHE A 156 5.52 -5.91 -18.50
C PHE A 156 5.10 -6.29 -19.91
N SER A 157 3.83 -6.09 -20.20
CA SER A 157 3.25 -6.27 -21.54
C SER A 157 2.28 -5.14 -21.83
N LEU A 158 2.38 -4.56 -22.99
CA LEU A 158 1.57 -3.44 -23.47
C LEU A 158 1.27 -3.61 -24.94
N CYS A 159 0.07 -3.28 -25.39
CA CYS A 159 -0.30 -3.26 -26.80
C CYS A 159 -0.68 -1.85 -27.22
N ALA A 160 -0.15 -1.39 -28.36
CA ALA A 160 -0.49 -0.10 -28.95
C ALA A 160 -0.63 -0.22 -30.47
N PRO A 161 -1.45 0.62 -31.13
CA PRO A 161 -1.53 0.70 -32.59
C PRO A 161 -0.19 1.02 -33.25
N GLU A 162 -0.06 0.75 -34.52
CA GLU A 162 1.13 1.16 -35.29
C GLU A 162 1.34 2.69 -35.19
N GLY A 163 2.58 3.11 -34.90
CA GLY A 163 2.90 4.54 -34.79
C GLY A 163 4.17 4.83 -33.97
N ASN A 164 4.55 6.10 -33.98
CA ASN A 164 5.66 6.59 -33.14
C ASN A 164 5.17 6.93 -31.74
N TYR A 165 5.88 6.46 -30.74
CA TYR A 165 5.57 6.66 -29.34
C TYR A 165 6.80 7.09 -28.55
N GLN A 166 6.57 7.85 -27.50
CA GLN A 166 7.54 8.05 -26.44
C GLN A 166 7.25 6.99 -25.34
N LEU A 167 8.16 6.04 -25.17
CA LEU A 167 8.15 5.10 -24.07
C LEU A 167 8.76 5.80 -22.85
N SER A 168 8.05 5.86 -21.75
CA SER A 168 8.58 6.29 -20.46
C SER A 168 8.30 5.24 -19.40
N ILE A 169 9.31 4.99 -18.53
CA ILE A 169 9.18 4.09 -17.40
C ILE A 169 9.58 4.88 -16.15
N ASN A 170 8.67 4.84 -15.19
CA ASN A 170 8.85 5.52 -13.91
C ASN A 170 8.76 4.51 -12.77
N TYR A 171 9.71 4.58 -11.87
CA TYR A 171 9.70 3.86 -10.63
C TYR A 171 10.23 4.75 -9.51
N LEU A 172 9.58 4.71 -8.35
CA LEU A 172 9.94 5.61 -7.26
C LEU A 172 11.34 5.31 -6.73
N GLY A 173 12.16 6.35 -6.56
CA GLY A 173 13.56 6.20 -6.17
C GLY A 173 14.50 5.89 -7.34
N TYR A 174 14.01 6.02 -8.59
CA TYR A 174 14.80 5.75 -9.80
C TYR A 174 14.69 6.88 -10.82
N GLN A 175 15.74 7.06 -11.63
CA GLN A 175 15.71 8.00 -12.76
C GLN A 175 14.67 7.53 -13.80
N PRO A 176 13.80 8.42 -14.29
CA PRO A 176 12.87 8.06 -15.35
C PRO A 176 13.61 7.60 -16.59
N TYR A 177 13.22 6.43 -17.11
CA TYR A 177 13.70 5.98 -18.42
C TYR A 177 12.79 6.52 -19.51
N VAL A 178 13.36 7.21 -20.51
CA VAL A 178 12.59 7.77 -21.63
C VAL A 178 13.26 7.43 -22.96
N ARG A 179 12.50 6.89 -23.92
CA ARG A 179 12.96 6.50 -25.25
C ARG A 179 11.85 6.64 -26.29
N SER A 180 12.19 7.12 -27.50
CA SER A 180 11.28 7.03 -28.65
C SER A 180 11.26 5.60 -29.22
N ILE A 181 10.08 5.08 -29.52
CA ILE A 181 9.89 3.75 -30.10
C ILE A 181 8.86 3.80 -31.24
N LEU A 182 9.15 3.13 -32.34
CA LEU A 182 8.21 2.90 -33.42
C LEU A 182 7.53 1.53 -33.19
N MET A 183 6.23 1.53 -32.96
CA MET A 183 5.41 0.33 -32.84
C MET A 183 4.98 -0.13 -34.24
N ASP A 184 5.83 -0.88 -34.92
CA ASP A 184 5.61 -1.45 -36.29
C ASP A 184 5.67 -2.98 -36.28
N ARG A 185 6.08 -3.57 -35.19
CA ARG A 185 6.24 -5.00 -34.92
C ARG A 185 6.19 -5.29 -33.44
N LYS A 186 6.24 -6.57 -33.06
CA LYS A 186 6.48 -6.98 -31.67
C LYS A 186 7.87 -6.51 -31.20
N HIS A 187 7.91 -5.86 -30.03
CA HIS A 187 9.14 -5.46 -29.36
C HIS A 187 9.31 -6.23 -28.06
N ASP A 188 10.54 -6.70 -27.81
CA ASP A 188 10.98 -7.26 -26.54
C ASP A 188 12.13 -6.41 -26.01
N LEU A 189 11.96 -5.76 -24.85
CA LEU A 189 12.92 -4.81 -24.29
C LEU A 189 13.43 -5.27 -22.93
N HIS A 190 14.72 -5.09 -22.71
CA HIS A 190 15.31 -5.17 -21.38
C HIS A 190 15.72 -3.75 -20.95
N ILE A 191 15.15 -3.26 -19.87
CA ILE A 191 15.29 -1.87 -19.43
C ILE A 191 15.84 -1.88 -18.03
N THR A 192 16.98 -1.21 -17.88
CA THR A 192 17.65 -1.03 -16.61
C THR A 192 17.40 0.38 -16.13
N MET A 193 16.93 0.52 -14.89
CA MET A 193 16.69 1.81 -14.25
C MET A 193 17.77 2.11 -13.23
N LYS A 194 18.26 3.34 -13.25
CA LYS A 194 19.25 3.82 -12.28
C LYS A 194 18.56 4.24 -10.99
N PRO A 195 19.02 3.74 -9.81
CA PRO A 195 18.59 4.31 -8.56
C PRO A 195 18.90 5.80 -8.54
N GLN A 196 17.93 6.62 -8.21
CA GLN A 196 18.13 8.04 -8.00
C GLN A 196 18.13 8.30 -6.50
N LEU A 197 19.32 8.38 -5.93
CA LEU A 197 19.51 9.03 -4.65
C LEU A 197 19.30 10.52 -4.90
N PHE A 198 18.20 11.07 -4.44
CA PHE A 198 17.70 12.40 -4.75
C PHE A 198 18.80 13.47 -4.87
N GLU A 199 19.32 13.67 -6.06
CA GLU A 199 19.77 14.98 -6.50
C GLU A 199 18.55 15.66 -7.13
N MET A 200 18.10 16.75 -6.53
CA MET A 200 17.07 17.60 -7.10
C MET A 200 17.67 18.41 -8.25
N GLU A 201 17.95 17.77 -9.37
CA GLU A 201 18.03 18.47 -10.63
C GLU A 201 16.61 18.73 -11.13
N GLU A 202 16.44 19.81 -11.85
CA GLU A 202 15.21 20.36 -12.36
C GLU A 202 14.44 19.33 -13.22
N VAL A 203 13.77 18.38 -12.59
CA VAL A 203 12.90 17.43 -13.27
C VAL A 203 11.66 18.18 -13.69
N THR A 204 11.58 18.51 -14.96
CA THR A 204 10.36 18.97 -15.59
C THR A 204 9.36 17.82 -15.52
N VAL A 205 8.53 17.82 -14.49
CA VAL A 205 7.48 16.82 -14.26
C VAL A 205 6.36 17.04 -15.28
N LYS A 206 6.58 16.57 -16.52
CA LYS A 206 5.49 16.34 -17.44
C LYS A 206 4.92 14.97 -17.14
N SER A 207 3.70 14.96 -16.56
CA SER A 207 2.85 13.79 -16.42
C SER A 207 3.11 12.84 -15.26
N TYR A 208 2.68 13.22 -14.03
CA TYR A 208 2.24 12.25 -13.02
C TYR A 208 0.80 11.81 -13.31
N LYS A 209 0.59 11.16 -14.47
CA LYS A 209 -0.67 10.49 -14.77
C LYS A 209 -0.60 9.08 -14.25
N ASN A 210 -1.43 8.76 -13.27
CA ASN A 210 -1.67 7.46 -12.63
C ASN A 210 -0.71 7.05 -11.50
N ARG A 211 -0.56 7.87 -10.47
CA ARG A 211 -0.37 7.32 -9.13
C ARG A 211 -1.73 6.77 -8.68
N ASN A 212 -1.96 5.49 -8.92
CA ASN A 212 -2.94 4.78 -8.11
C ASN A 212 -2.50 4.92 -6.66
N GLU A 213 -3.36 5.30 -5.76
CA GLU A 213 -3.46 5.28 -4.30
C GLU A 213 -2.35 4.59 -3.47
N LEU A 214 -1.25 4.24 -4.09
CA LEU A 214 -0.06 3.70 -3.47
C LEU A 214 0.81 4.89 -3.10
N GLU A 215 0.69 5.37 -1.89
CA GLU A 215 1.66 6.30 -1.34
C GLU A 215 2.95 5.52 -1.07
N ASN A 216 3.82 5.46 -2.06
CA ASN A 216 5.16 4.90 -1.90
C ASN A 216 6.01 5.87 -1.10
N LEU A 217 6.43 5.45 0.08
CA LEU A 217 7.27 6.23 0.97
C LEU A 217 8.75 5.90 0.70
N THR A 218 9.56 6.91 0.50
CA THR A 218 11.00 6.75 0.29
C THR A 218 11.82 7.24 1.50
N PRO A 219 12.95 6.60 1.81
CA PRO A 219 13.74 6.87 3.02
C PRO A 219 14.35 8.26 3.15
N SER A 220 14.21 9.10 2.15
CA SER A 220 15.09 10.20 1.95
C SER A 220 14.61 11.49 2.49
N ASN A 221 14.45 11.96 3.55
CA ASN A 221 14.37 13.39 3.94
C ASN A 221 13.42 13.75 5.08
N MET A 222 12.88 12.79 5.83
CA MET A 222 11.97 13.17 6.90
C MET A 222 12.54 12.90 8.28
N LEU A 223 11.97 13.59 9.22
CA LEU A 223 12.24 13.56 10.64
C LEU A 223 12.09 12.13 11.18
N ALA A 224 13.18 11.44 11.34
CA ALA A 224 13.22 10.11 11.90
C ALA A 224 14.01 10.10 13.20
N PHE A 225 13.48 9.43 14.21
CA PHE A 225 14.20 9.19 15.47
C PHE A 225 15.38 8.23 15.24
N SER A 226 15.28 7.33 14.28
CA SER A 226 16.38 6.51 13.77
C SER A 226 16.74 6.89 12.34
N GLY A 227 17.99 6.69 11.93
CA GLY A 227 18.53 7.10 10.63
C GLY A 227 17.76 6.59 9.41
N ASN A 228 17.08 5.45 9.52
CA ASN A 228 16.36 4.77 8.45
C ASN A 228 14.90 4.52 8.77
N ASP A 229 14.25 5.36 9.59
CA ASP A 229 12.85 5.22 9.90
C ASP A 229 11.95 5.67 8.75
N LEU A 230 11.32 4.71 8.10
CA LEU A 230 10.39 4.93 7.00
C LEU A 230 8.96 5.26 7.47
N PHE A 231 8.60 4.89 8.71
CA PHE A 231 7.25 5.09 9.24
C PHE A 231 6.97 6.53 9.65
N SER A 232 7.98 7.31 9.99
CA SER A 232 7.81 8.72 10.32
C SER A 232 7.11 9.52 9.22
N GLN A 233 7.19 9.06 7.97
CA GLN A 233 6.51 9.66 6.83
C GLN A 233 5.00 9.39 6.82
N ILE A 234 4.55 8.26 7.39
CA ILE A 234 3.14 7.89 7.46
C ILE A 234 2.40 8.88 8.39
N TRP A 235 3.03 9.33 9.46
CA TRP A 235 2.37 10.21 10.45
C TRP A 235 2.07 11.62 9.96
N ILE A 236 2.74 12.08 8.90
CA ILE A 236 2.44 13.37 8.28
C ILE A 236 1.24 13.25 7.32
N LEU A 237 0.78 12.04 7.02
CA LEU A 237 -0.36 11.86 6.14
C LEU A 237 -1.68 12.24 6.85
N PRO A 238 -2.61 12.92 6.14
CA PRO A 238 -3.86 13.33 6.76
C PRO A 238 -4.73 12.13 7.15
N GLY A 239 -5.32 12.19 8.35
CA GLY A 239 -6.13 11.12 8.92
C GLY A 239 -5.35 9.96 9.52
N VAL A 240 -4.01 10.05 9.57
CA VAL A 240 -3.16 9.11 10.31
C VAL A 240 -2.78 9.75 11.63
N THR A 241 -3.17 9.14 12.73
CA THR A 241 -2.86 9.60 14.09
C THR A 241 -2.14 8.48 14.83
N GLY A 242 -1.40 8.79 15.88
CA GLY A 242 -0.71 7.80 16.68
C GLY A 242 0.17 8.45 17.73
N LEU A 243 0.83 7.63 18.54
CA LEU A 243 1.84 8.11 19.47
C LEU A 243 3.03 8.68 18.67
N PRO A 244 3.55 9.85 19.03
CA PRO A 244 4.66 10.47 18.32
C PRO A 244 5.94 9.62 18.27
N THR A 245 6.05 8.65 19.16
CA THR A 245 7.19 7.75 19.31
C THR A 245 6.87 6.31 18.90
N GLY A 246 5.60 5.98 18.55
CA GLY A 246 5.14 4.61 18.36
C GLY A 246 4.83 4.23 16.91
N TYR A 247 5.01 2.96 16.57
CA TYR A 247 4.60 2.37 15.28
C TYR A 247 3.13 1.95 15.29
N ASN A 248 2.43 2.12 16.41
CA ASN A 248 1.01 1.93 16.54
C ASN A 248 0.29 3.21 16.11
N PHE A 249 -0.26 3.22 14.90
CA PHE A 249 -1.00 4.34 14.36
C PHE A 249 -2.48 3.99 14.14
N GLN A 250 -3.30 5.01 14.12
CA GLN A 250 -4.72 4.99 13.86
C GLN A 250 -4.99 5.60 12.50
N VAL A 251 -6.01 5.13 11.80
CA VAL A 251 -6.36 5.67 10.49
C VAL A 251 -7.86 5.94 10.43
N ASP A 252 -8.20 7.19 10.05
CA ASP A 252 -9.58 7.64 9.85
C ASP A 252 -10.50 7.31 11.05
N GLY A 253 -10.00 7.53 12.28
CA GLY A 253 -10.71 7.29 13.53
C GLY A 253 -10.90 5.82 13.91
N GLY A 254 -10.21 4.89 13.23
CA GLY A 254 -10.18 3.47 13.60
C GLY A 254 -9.07 3.15 14.59
N GLY A 255 -9.15 1.98 15.23
CA GLY A 255 -8.19 1.52 16.23
C GLY A 255 -6.84 1.07 15.67
N TYR A 256 -5.87 0.86 16.54
CA TYR A 256 -4.55 0.32 16.17
C TYR A 256 -4.66 -1.05 15.52
N ASP A 257 -5.56 -1.88 16.04
CA ASP A 257 -5.83 -3.24 15.59
C ASP A 257 -6.53 -3.33 14.24
N GLU A 258 -7.04 -2.21 13.74
CA GLU A 258 -7.67 -2.10 12.41
C GLU A 258 -6.65 -1.90 11.29
N ASN A 259 -5.36 -1.89 11.60
CA ASN A 259 -4.27 -1.72 10.64
C ASN A 259 -3.48 -3.03 10.49
N LEU A 260 -3.10 -3.37 9.26
CA LEU A 260 -2.29 -4.54 8.95
C LEU A 260 -0.89 -4.11 8.52
N LEU A 261 0.11 -4.72 9.13
CA LEU A 261 1.49 -4.64 8.67
C LEU A 261 1.87 -5.96 8.01
N LEU A 262 2.35 -5.89 6.77
CA LEU A 262 2.81 -7.05 5.99
C LEU A 262 4.30 -6.89 5.68
N LEU A 263 5.09 -7.91 5.96
CA LEU A 263 6.48 -8.03 5.52
C LEU A 263 6.54 -9.06 4.38
N ASP A 264 6.88 -8.62 3.16
CA ASP A 264 6.79 -9.44 1.94
C ASP A 264 5.45 -10.21 1.80
N GLY A 265 4.34 -9.57 2.23
CA GLY A 265 2.98 -10.15 2.18
C GLY A 265 2.59 -11.01 3.39
N VAL A 266 3.46 -11.17 4.39
CA VAL A 266 3.20 -11.95 5.62
C VAL A 266 2.86 -11.02 6.79
N PRO A 267 1.78 -11.29 7.55
CA PRO A 267 1.41 -10.49 8.72
C PRO A 267 2.50 -10.44 9.79
N VAL A 268 2.79 -9.23 10.27
CA VAL A 268 3.59 -8.94 11.47
C VAL A 268 2.62 -8.44 12.54
N TYR A 269 2.53 -9.16 13.64
CA TYR A 269 1.49 -8.91 14.64
C TYR A 269 1.84 -7.79 15.61
N HIS A 270 3.10 -7.62 15.96
CA HIS A 270 3.57 -6.50 16.78
C HIS A 270 4.59 -5.69 15.98
N PRO A 271 4.30 -4.40 15.68
CA PRO A 271 5.04 -3.65 14.66
C PRO A 271 6.29 -2.92 15.16
N GLY A 272 6.56 -2.87 16.45
CA GLY A 272 7.63 -2.05 17.03
C GLY A 272 8.45 -2.71 18.10
N HIS A 273 9.72 -2.31 18.20
CA HIS A 273 10.61 -2.52 19.33
C HIS A 273 10.55 -1.32 20.28
N ILE A 274 11.00 -1.50 21.53
CA ILE A 274 11.08 -0.44 22.53
C ILE A 274 9.74 0.31 22.63
N ASN A 275 8.69 -0.41 22.99
CA ASN A 275 7.32 0.13 23.02
C ASN A 275 6.96 0.93 21.75
N SER A 276 7.27 0.34 20.59
CA SER A 276 7.03 0.94 19.28
C SER A 276 7.86 2.18 18.93
N MET A 277 8.96 2.47 19.62
CA MET A 277 9.90 3.54 19.23
C MET A 277 10.76 3.20 18.01
N LEU A 278 10.99 1.90 17.74
CA LEU A 278 11.69 1.40 16.56
C LEU A 278 10.83 0.41 15.78
N PRO A 279 10.89 0.39 14.44
CA PRO A 279 10.22 -0.64 13.65
C PRO A 279 10.86 -2.01 13.92
N VAL A 280 10.09 -3.08 13.84
CA VAL A 280 10.60 -4.46 13.96
C VAL A 280 11.36 -4.96 12.73
N PHE A 281 11.80 -4.08 11.85
CA PHE A 281 12.61 -4.43 10.67
C PHE A 281 13.68 -3.36 10.40
N ASN A 282 14.82 -3.84 9.91
CA ASN A 282 15.91 -2.96 9.54
C ASN A 282 15.62 -2.22 8.22
N GLY A 283 15.60 -0.88 8.24
CA GLY A 283 15.38 -0.04 7.07
C GLY A 283 16.38 -0.24 5.93
N ASP A 284 17.61 -0.66 6.23
CA ASP A 284 18.64 -0.94 5.21
C ASP A 284 18.28 -2.14 4.34
N ALA A 285 17.46 -3.07 4.85
CA ALA A 285 16.96 -4.23 4.10
C ALA A 285 15.66 -3.94 3.34
N VAL A 286 14.98 -2.82 3.62
CA VAL A 286 13.70 -2.47 2.99
C VAL A 286 13.93 -1.89 1.61
N LYS A 287 13.14 -2.35 0.64
CA LYS A 287 13.08 -1.84 -0.73
C LYS A 287 12.10 -0.68 -0.86
N ASN A 288 10.86 -0.91 -0.43
CA ASN A 288 9.80 0.11 -0.41
C ASN A 288 8.73 -0.23 0.63
N ILE A 289 7.95 0.79 0.96
CA ILE A 289 6.73 0.67 1.77
C ILE A 289 5.57 1.19 0.94
N ILE A 290 4.47 0.43 0.91
CA ILE A 290 3.23 0.80 0.25
C ILE A 290 2.16 0.92 1.34
N PHE A 291 1.61 2.12 1.49
CA PHE A 291 0.59 2.40 2.49
C PHE A 291 -0.78 2.58 1.81
N HIS A 292 -1.73 1.72 2.16
CA HIS A 292 -3.11 1.77 1.70
C HIS A 292 -3.99 2.28 2.84
N LYS A 293 -4.69 3.37 2.61
CA LYS A 293 -5.56 4.03 3.57
C LYS A 293 -7.01 4.03 3.10
N GLY A 294 -7.92 3.50 3.90
CA GLY A 294 -9.36 3.50 3.65
C GLY A 294 -9.82 2.57 2.52
N PHE A 295 -9.19 2.64 1.36
CA PHE A 295 -9.44 1.77 0.22
C PHE A 295 -8.17 0.98 -0.16
N PHE A 296 -8.27 -0.33 -0.29
CA PHE A 296 -7.17 -1.20 -0.69
C PHE A 296 -7.65 -2.38 -1.55
N PRO A 297 -6.76 -2.99 -2.38
CA PRO A 297 -7.11 -4.10 -3.27
C PRO A 297 -7.76 -5.28 -2.53
N THR A 298 -8.64 -6.04 -3.21
CA THR A 298 -9.37 -7.15 -2.57
C THR A 298 -8.48 -8.30 -2.13
N ARG A 299 -7.26 -8.45 -2.68
CA ARG A 299 -6.27 -9.43 -2.18
C ARG A 299 -5.86 -9.20 -0.73
N LEU A 300 -6.04 -7.97 -0.21
CA LEU A 300 -5.75 -7.58 1.17
C LEU A 300 -7.02 -7.71 2.01
N GLU A 301 -6.91 -8.42 3.13
CA GLU A 301 -8.03 -8.80 3.97
C GLU A 301 -7.74 -8.63 5.46
N GLY A 302 -8.78 -8.77 6.28
CA GLY A 302 -8.68 -8.96 7.73
C GLY A 302 -8.40 -7.69 8.52
N ARG A 303 -8.57 -6.49 7.93
CA ARG A 303 -8.43 -5.19 8.61
C ARG A 303 -9.46 -4.18 8.10
N LEU A 304 -9.74 -3.15 8.93
CA LEU A 304 -10.84 -2.22 8.71
C LEU A 304 -10.41 -0.81 8.31
N SER A 305 -9.12 -0.44 8.50
CA SER A 305 -8.66 0.95 8.32
C SER A 305 -7.52 1.09 7.32
N SER A 306 -6.46 0.31 7.46
CA SER A 306 -5.30 0.42 6.55
C SER A 306 -4.52 -0.88 6.42
N VAL A 307 -3.71 -0.93 5.35
CA VAL A 307 -2.71 -1.98 5.14
C VAL A 307 -1.39 -1.33 4.74
N THR A 308 -0.32 -1.71 5.42
CA THR A 308 1.06 -1.31 5.10
C THR A 308 1.83 -2.53 4.60
N GLU A 309 2.24 -2.50 3.34
CA GLU A 309 3.08 -3.54 2.74
C GLU A 309 4.54 -3.08 2.75
N ILE A 310 5.39 -3.81 3.44
CA ILE A 310 6.84 -3.60 3.48
C ILE A 310 7.47 -4.68 2.63
N ASN A 311 8.15 -4.26 1.56
CA ASN A 311 8.85 -5.17 0.68
C ASN A 311 10.34 -5.10 0.96
N LEU A 312 10.96 -6.25 1.22
CA LEU A 312 12.40 -6.37 1.39
C LEU A 312 13.10 -6.42 0.03
N LYS A 313 14.35 -5.96 -0.01
CA LYS A 313 15.24 -6.12 -1.15
C LYS A 313 15.43 -7.60 -1.48
N ASP A 314 15.66 -7.91 -2.75
CA ASP A 314 15.95 -9.28 -3.22
C ASP A 314 17.46 -9.62 -3.16
N GLY A 315 18.30 -8.67 -2.71
CA GLY A 315 19.75 -8.76 -2.69
C GLY A 315 20.41 -8.42 -4.03
N ASN A 316 21.61 -7.85 -3.97
CA ASN A 316 22.37 -7.46 -5.16
C ASN A 316 22.78 -8.70 -5.96
N LYS A 317 22.53 -8.71 -7.27
CA LYS A 317 22.85 -9.84 -8.16
C LYS A 317 24.21 -9.72 -8.87
N GLN A 318 24.90 -8.58 -8.72
CA GLN A 318 26.15 -8.28 -9.42
C GLN A 318 27.35 -8.29 -8.50
N GLU A 319 27.25 -7.64 -7.35
CA GLU A 319 28.34 -7.40 -6.41
C GLU A 319 27.92 -7.59 -4.94
N HIS A 320 28.91 -7.82 -4.09
CA HIS A 320 28.68 -7.88 -2.65
C HIS A 320 28.68 -6.48 -2.08
N VAL A 321 27.61 -6.12 -1.38
CA VAL A 321 27.43 -4.83 -0.71
C VAL A 321 27.25 -5.07 0.78
N ARG A 322 27.88 -4.23 1.58
CA ARG A 322 27.77 -4.26 3.03
C ARG A 322 27.36 -2.89 3.52
N THR A 323 26.39 -2.84 4.41
CA THR A 323 25.93 -1.60 5.05
C THR A 323 26.02 -1.77 6.55
N LEU A 324 26.79 -0.89 7.19
CA LEU A 324 26.86 -0.77 8.64
C LEU A 324 26.15 0.52 9.03
N SER A 325 25.16 0.43 9.91
CA SER A 325 24.43 1.59 10.42
C SER A 325 24.46 1.59 11.94
N LEU A 326 24.78 2.75 12.51
CA LEU A 326 24.78 3.04 13.93
C LEU A 326 23.77 4.16 14.17
N ASP A 327 22.73 3.87 14.91
CA ASP A 327 21.71 4.82 15.36
C ASP A 327 21.80 4.97 16.88
N MET A 328 21.22 6.04 17.41
CA MET A 328 21.21 6.27 18.85
C MET A 328 20.70 5.05 19.64
N PRO A 329 19.58 4.37 19.25
CA PRO A 329 19.09 3.23 20.01
C PRO A 329 19.62 1.87 19.52
N SER A 330 20.25 1.75 18.35
CA SER A 330 20.58 0.45 17.75
C SER A 330 21.79 0.47 16.81
N ALA A 331 22.37 -0.70 16.60
CA ALA A 331 23.36 -0.97 15.57
C ALA A 331 22.84 -2.04 14.61
N SER A 332 23.13 -1.89 13.31
CA SER A 332 22.70 -2.86 12.29
C SER A 332 23.79 -3.14 11.27
N LEU A 333 23.78 -4.37 10.76
CA LEU A 333 24.64 -4.83 9.66
C LEU A 333 23.76 -5.50 8.61
N THR A 334 23.88 -5.05 7.37
CA THR A 334 23.20 -5.65 6.21
C THR A 334 24.25 -6.10 5.20
N LEU A 335 24.17 -7.36 4.80
CA LEU A 335 25.02 -8.02 3.82
C LEU A 335 24.18 -8.48 2.65
N GLU A 336 24.49 -8.08 1.43
CA GLU A 336 23.80 -8.51 0.24
C GLU A 336 24.78 -8.81 -0.91
N GLY A 337 24.43 -9.73 -1.78
CA GLY A 337 25.29 -10.08 -2.91
C GLY A 337 24.84 -11.31 -3.68
N PRO A 338 25.54 -11.62 -4.80
CA PRO A 338 25.29 -12.84 -5.57
C PRO A 338 25.96 -14.05 -4.93
N LEU A 339 25.23 -15.15 -4.79
CA LEU A 339 25.80 -16.50 -4.67
C LEU A 339 26.14 -17.05 -6.06
N ILE A 340 25.27 -16.76 -7.04
CA ILE A 340 25.50 -17.03 -8.47
C ILE A 340 25.07 -15.78 -9.21
N LYS A 341 26.01 -15.11 -9.91
CA LYS A 341 25.74 -13.87 -10.65
C LYS A 341 24.51 -14.00 -11.54
N ASP A 342 23.65 -12.99 -11.54
CA ASP A 342 22.39 -12.87 -12.28
C ASP A 342 21.30 -13.91 -11.91
N LYS A 343 21.64 -14.95 -11.16
CA LYS A 343 20.71 -16.07 -10.88
C LYS A 343 20.29 -16.16 -9.42
N LEU A 344 21.25 -16.22 -8.50
CA LEU A 344 20.97 -16.44 -7.08
C LEU A 344 21.60 -15.34 -6.25
N SER A 345 20.80 -14.55 -5.58
CA SER A 345 21.21 -13.49 -4.67
C SER A 345 20.73 -13.75 -3.24
N TYR A 346 21.43 -13.16 -2.30
CA TYR A 346 21.06 -13.15 -0.88
C TYR A 346 21.06 -11.75 -0.32
N ILE A 347 20.23 -11.54 0.70
CA ILE A 347 20.35 -10.45 1.66
C ILE A 347 20.17 -11.01 3.06
N VAL A 348 21.07 -10.65 3.95
CA VAL A 348 21.03 -10.98 5.39
C VAL A 348 21.22 -9.69 6.16
N SER A 349 20.35 -9.44 7.10
CA SER A 349 20.41 -8.26 7.94
C SER A 349 20.18 -8.64 9.39
N GLY A 350 20.95 -8.03 10.28
CA GLY A 350 20.76 -8.12 11.72
C GLY A 350 20.85 -6.74 12.36
N ARG A 351 19.98 -6.49 13.34
CA ARG A 351 20.00 -5.28 14.15
C ARG A 351 19.78 -5.64 15.62
N ARG A 352 20.44 -4.91 16.52
CA ARG A 352 20.28 -5.02 17.95
C ARG A 352 20.22 -3.64 18.60
N SER A 353 19.36 -3.44 19.58
CA SER A 353 19.43 -2.29 20.47
C SER A 353 20.69 -2.40 21.35
N TRP A 354 21.26 -1.27 21.71
CA TRP A 354 22.45 -1.21 22.58
C TRP A 354 22.22 -0.38 23.83
N LEU A 355 20.98 -0.05 24.13
CA LEU A 355 20.63 0.76 25.29
C LEU A 355 21.07 0.09 26.61
N ASP A 356 20.97 -1.23 26.69
CA ASP A 356 21.41 -2.05 27.82
C ASP A 356 22.92 -1.95 28.13
N PHE A 357 23.75 -1.57 27.16
CA PHE A 357 25.18 -1.31 27.45
C PHE A 357 25.39 -0.08 28.34
N PHE A 358 24.45 0.85 28.32
CA PHE A 358 24.52 2.06 29.15
C PHE A 358 23.86 1.88 30.51
N ASP A 359 23.16 0.80 30.77
CA ASP A 359 22.48 0.53 32.04
C ASP A 359 23.46 0.52 33.23
N ASN A 360 24.70 0.05 33.01
CA ASN A 360 25.75 0.09 34.03
C ASN A 360 26.26 1.50 34.34
N LEU A 361 25.98 2.49 33.51
CA LEU A 361 26.32 3.91 33.72
C LEU A 361 25.20 4.68 34.40
N LEU A 362 24.00 4.08 34.50
CA LEU A 362 22.82 4.63 35.13
C LEU A 362 22.74 4.15 36.59
N SER A 363 22.06 4.91 37.47
CA SER A 363 21.69 4.42 38.79
C SER A 363 20.76 3.20 38.64
N GLU A 364 20.73 2.33 39.64
CA GLU A 364 19.91 1.10 39.60
C GLU A 364 18.43 1.39 39.32
N GLU A 365 17.91 2.47 39.85
CA GLU A 365 16.55 2.96 39.63
C GLU A 365 16.26 3.43 38.19
N ASN A 366 17.28 3.75 37.38
CA ASN A 366 17.16 4.28 36.02
C ASN A 366 17.64 3.33 34.93
N ARG A 367 17.90 2.07 35.26
CA ARG A 367 18.29 1.04 34.30
C ARG A 367 17.11 0.68 33.41
N LEU A 368 17.31 0.73 32.11
CA LEU A 368 16.28 0.37 31.12
C LEU A 368 16.04 -1.14 31.03
N ASN A 369 17.09 -1.95 31.36
CA ASN A 369 17.10 -3.42 31.34
C ASN A 369 16.37 -4.01 30.07
N HIS A 370 16.52 -3.32 28.94
CA HIS A 370 15.84 -3.64 27.70
C HIS A 370 16.80 -4.09 26.63
N SER A 371 16.50 -5.20 25.97
CA SER A 371 17.20 -5.62 24.75
C SER A 371 16.22 -6.01 23.67
N SER A 372 16.45 -5.52 22.46
CA SER A 372 15.70 -5.92 21.27
C SER A 372 16.63 -6.29 20.13
N TYR A 373 16.16 -7.18 19.26
CA TYR A 373 16.88 -7.57 18.06
C TYR A 373 15.93 -8.04 16.97
N ASP A 374 16.34 -7.82 15.72
CA ASP A 374 15.70 -8.39 14.54
C ASP A 374 16.74 -8.93 13.56
N TYR A 375 16.38 -10.04 12.92
CA TYR A 375 17.15 -10.68 11.87
C TYR A 375 16.27 -10.98 10.69
N ASN A 376 16.76 -10.78 9.49
CA ASN A 376 16.13 -11.28 8.28
C ASN A 376 17.17 -11.90 7.34
N ALA A 377 16.75 -12.92 6.62
CA ALA A 377 17.53 -13.56 5.59
C ALA A 377 16.61 -13.90 4.42
N LYS A 378 16.94 -13.42 3.22
CA LYS A 378 16.18 -13.67 2.01
C LYS A 378 17.08 -14.18 0.91
N LEU A 379 16.67 -15.26 0.25
CA LEU A 379 17.29 -15.81 -0.94
C LEU A 379 16.36 -15.63 -2.13
N THR A 380 16.89 -15.13 -3.23
CA THR A 380 16.13 -14.97 -4.48
C THR A 380 16.82 -15.72 -5.61
N TYR A 381 16.15 -16.73 -6.14
CA TYR A 381 16.62 -17.56 -7.24
C TYR A 381 15.79 -17.35 -8.50
N ASN A 382 16.41 -16.81 -9.54
CA ASN A 382 15.82 -16.70 -10.89
C ASN A 382 16.01 -18.05 -11.61
N LEU A 383 14.95 -18.86 -11.62
CA LEU A 383 14.94 -20.17 -12.30
C LEU A 383 15.01 -20.01 -13.81
N SER A 384 14.31 -18.99 -14.33
CA SER A 384 14.31 -18.59 -15.73
C SER A 384 14.11 -17.07 -15.83
N PRO A 385 14.21 -16.44 -17.00
CA PRO A 385 13.85 -15.03 -17.17
C PRO A 385 12.43 -14.68 -16.71
N SER A 386 11.51 -15.64 -16.75
CA SER A 386 10.10 -15.50 -16.43
C SER A 386 9.67 -16.16 -15.13
N SER A 387 10.57 -16.75 -14.35
CA SER A 387 10.21 -17.41 -13.09
C SER A 387 11.27 -17.24 -12.03
N SER A 388 10.82 -17.05 -10.77
CA SER A 388 11.68 -16.89 -9.60
C SER A 388 11.12 -17.60 -8.38
N LEU A 389 12.02 -18.06 -7.52
CA LEU A 389 11.72 -18.60 -6.20
C LEU A 389 12.39 -17.70 -5.15
N LYS A 390 11.62 -17.28 -4.14
CA LYS A 390 12.11 -16.47 -3.02
C LYS A 390 11.87 -17.22 -1.72
N LEU A 391 12.88 -17.25 -0.86
CA LEU A 391 12.81 -17.81 0.49
C LEU A 391 13.12 -16.70 1.49
N LEU A 392 12.29 -16.55 2.51
CA LEU A 392 12.43 -15.54 3.58
C LEU A 392 12.39 -16.23 4.93
N ALA A 393 13.33 -15.88 5.79
CA ALA A 393 13.30 -16.12 7.23
C ALA A 393 13.45 -14.78 7.96
N TYR A 394 12.58 -14.54 8.93
CA TYR A 394 12.57 -13.32 9.74
C TYR A 394 12.28 -13.66 11.20
N HIS A 395 12.97 -12.96 12.10
CA HIS A 395 12.76 -13.06 13.55
C HIS A 395 12.97 -11.69 14.19
N ALA A 396 12.05 -11.28 15.08
CA ALA A 396 12.20 -10.12 15.94
C ALA A 396 11.79 -10.46 17.36
N GLN A 397 12.50 -9.92 18.36
CA GLN A 397 12.24 -10.14 19.76
C GLN A 397 12.61 -8.93 20.62
N ASP A 398 11.80 -8.71 21.65
CA ASP A 398 12.05 -7.78 22.73
C ASP A 398 12.03 -8.51 24.08
N ASN A 399 12.92 -8.09 24.97
CA ASN A 399 12.98 -8.53 26.34
C ASN A 399 13.12 -7.30 27.23
N TYR A 400 12.25 -7.21 28.24
CA TYR A 400 12.28 -6.18 29.27
C TYR A 400 12.34 -6.80 30.64
N HIS A 401 13.12 -6.20 31.48
CA HIS A 401 13.16 -6.46 32.90
C HIS A 401 12.75 -5.17 33.57
N LEU A 402 11.64 -5.19 34.30
CA LEU A 402 11.13 -4.03 35.01
C LEU A 402 11.49 -4.20 36.51
N PRO A 403 12.05 -3.16 37.16
CA PRO A 403 12.20 -3.21 38.62
C PRO A 403 10.82 -3.23 39.27
N ASP A 404 10.66 -4.03 40.33
CA ASP A 404 9.51 -3.94 41.22
C ASP A 404 9.61 -2.73 42.16
N ASP A 405 8.55 -2.45 42.90
CA ASP A 405 8.48 -1.33 43.86
C ASP A 405 9.51 -1.43 45.01
N GLU A 406 10.03 -2.60 45.29
CA GLU A 406 11.04 -2.86 46.30
C GLU A 406 12.47 -2.91 45.74
N GLY A 407 12.63 -2.91 44.42
CA GLY A 407 13.92 -2.89 43.70
C GLY A 407 14.64 -4.25 43.66
N ASP A 408 14.03 -5.32 44.15
CA ASP A 408 14.70 -6.62 44.32
C ASP A 408 14.29 -7.68 43.30
N GLN A 409 13.15 -7.53 42.57
CA GLN A 409 12.69 -8.47 41.56
C GLN A 409 12.53 -7.77 40.22
N LEU A 410 13.01 -8.42 39.15
CA LEU A 410 12.83 -7.96 37.78
C LEU A 410 11.69 -8.69 37.12
N THR A 411 10.67 -7.96 36.78
CA THR A 411 9.55 -8.48 36.01
C THR A 411 9.91 -8.64 34.55
N ILE A 412 9.54 -9.75 33.89
CA ILE A 412 9.88 -10.02 32.50
C ILE A 412 8.70 -9.72 31.61
N LEU A 413 8.86 -8.73 30.73
CA LEU A 413 7.98 -8.50 29.61
C LEU A 413 8.69 -8.91 28.31
N LYS A 414 8.10 -9.83 27.53
CA LYS A 414 8.73 -10.41 26.36
C LYS A 414 7.73 -10.59 25.23
N TRP A 415 8.14 -10.23 24.00
CA TRP A 415 7.38 -10.63 22.80
C TRP A 415 8.30 -10.94 21.63
N ASN A 416 7.76 -11.71 20.67
CA ASN A 416 8.48 -12.05 19.45
C ASN A 416 7.55 -12.16 18.23
N ASN A 417 8.15 -11.99 17.04
CA ASN A 417 7.55 -12.33 15.75
C ASN A 417 8.51 -13.24 14.99
N GLN A 418 8.00 -14.27 14.31
CA GLN A 418 8.80 -15.15 13.44
C GLN A 418 8.05 -15.37 12.13
N ILE A 419 8.77 -15.38 11.01
CA ILE A 419 8.22 -15.63 9.67
C ILE A 419 9.16 -16.55 8.92
N TYR A 420 8.58 -17.56 8.27
CA TYR A 420 9.24 -18.41 7.27
C TYR A 420 8.34 -18.46 6.04
N GLN A 421 8.88 -18.10 4.87
CA GLN A 421 8.09 -18.00 3.65
C GLN A 421 8.84 -18.55 2.44
N ALA A 422 8.09 -19.21 1.54
CA ALA A 422 8.50 -19.54 0.19
C ALA A 422 7.52 -18.93 -0.81
N THR A 423 8.01 -18.18 -1.78
CA THR A 423 7.19 -17.55 -2.82
C THR A 423 7.72 -17.92 -4.20
N TYR A 424 6.85 -18.47 -5.03
CA TYR A 424 7.12 -18.77 -6.43
C TYR A 424 6.36 -17.81 -7.33
N ASN A 425 7.09 -17.15 -8.23
CA ASN A 425 6.53 -16.24 -9.22
C ASN A 425 6.80 -16.79 -10.63
N ILE A 426 5.78 -16.76 -11.48
CA ILE A 426 5.92 -17.11 -12.90
C ILE A 426 5.10 -16.15 -13.75
N SER A 427 5.63 -15.74 -14.90
CA SER A 427 4.98 -14.86 -15.85
C SER A 427 5.01 -15.46 -17.25
N SER A 428 3.90 -15.44 -17.95
CA SER A 428 3.78 -15.90 -19.33
C SER A 428 2.95 -14.89 -20.14
N GLY A 429 3.64 -14.00 -20.84
CA GLY A 429 3.02 -12.98 -21.68
C GLY A 429 2.11 -12.05 -20.88
N LYS A 430 0.80 -12.26 -20.98
CA LYS A 430 -0.23 -11.42 -20.31
C LYS A 430 -0.65 -11.94 -18.95
N LEU A 431 -0.25 -13.14 -18.59
CA LEU A 431 -0.64 -13.83 -17.36
C LEU A 431 0.55 -13.95 -16.42
N GLY A 432 0.40 -13.47 -15.19
CA GLY A 432 1.32 -13.69 -14.07
C GLY A 432 0.66 -14.54 -13.00
N ASN A 433 1.46 -15.33 -12.29
CA ASN A 433 1.04 -16.06 -11.09
C ASN A 433 2.08 -15.87 -9.99
N THR A 434 1.59 -15.66 -8.78
CA THR A 434 2.37 -15.66 -7.54
C THR A 434 1.75 -16.67 -6.59
N THR A 435 2.51 -17.68 -6.20
CA THR A 435 2.10 -18.67 -5.20
C THR A 435 3.02 -18.56 -3.99
N SER A 436 2.45 -18.42 -2.79
CA SER A 436 3.19 -18.25 -1.55
C SER A 436 2.71 -19.23 -0.48
N VAL A 437 3.66 -19.78 0.24
CA VAL A 437 3.42 -20.57 1.46
C VAL A 437 4.21 -19.91 2.57
N PHE A 438 3.56 -19.60 3.69
CA PHE A 438 4.26 -19.06 4.85
C PHE A 438 3.75 -19.60 6.18
N TYR A 439 4.65 -19.61 7.14
CA TYR A 439 4.37 -19.85 8.55
C TYR A 439 4.81 -18.63 9.34
N THR A 440 3.90 -18.12 10.17
CA THR A 440 4.21 -16.99 11.05
C THR A 440 3.75 -17.27 12.47
N THR A 441 4.51 -16.77 13.44
CA THR A 441 4.14 -16.86 14.86
C THR A 441 4.39 -15.54 15.56
N HIS A 442 3.53 -15.27 16.53
CA HIS A 442 3.68 -14.20 17.52
C HIS A 442 3.38 -14.73 18.89
N SER A 443 4.16 -14.34 19.87
CA SER A 443 3.84 -14.58 21.27
C SER A 443 4.27 -13.40 22.13
N ASN A 444 3.51 -13.16 23.18
CA ASN A 444 3.82 -12.21 24.25
C ASN A 444 3.70 -12.90 25.59
N ARG A 445 4.49 -12.43 26.53
CA ARG A 445 4.45 -12.85 27.94
C ARG A 445 4.83 -11.65 28.81
N ALA A 446 4.05 -11.44 29.85
CA ALA A 446 4.34 -10.46 30.89
C ALA A 446 4.03 -11.04 32.26
N ASP A 447 4.80 -10.68 33.27
CA ASP A 447 4.49 -11.06 34.64
C ASP A 447 3.28 -10.27 35.16
N ALA A 448 2.40 -10.95 35.88
CA ALA A 448 1.13 -10.38 36.30
C ALA A 448 1.34 -9.25 37.33
N GLU A 449 2.31 -9.38 38.17
CA GLU A 449 2.66 -8.41 39.23
C GLU A 449 3.08 -7.05 38.64
N ALA A 450 3.87 -7.05 37.54
CA ALA A 450 4.22 -5.84 36.85
C ALA A 450 3.04 -5.06 36.23
N LEU A 451 1.91 -5.71 36.10
CA LEU A 451 0.69 -5.12 35.56
C LEU A 451 -0.30 -4.71 36.67
N GLY A 452 0.12 -4.77 37.94
CA GLY A 452 -0.71 -4.42 39.06
C GLY A 452 -1.74 -5.48 39.45
N PHE A 453 -1.56 -6.74 39.01
CA PHE A 453 -2.41 -7.85 39.45
C PHE A 453 -1.84 -8.47 40.74
N ASP A 454 -2.66 -8.58 41.77
CA ASP A 454 -2.32 -9.21 43.08
C ASP A 454 -2.12 -10.73 42.97
N SER A 455 -1.52 -11.24 41.91
CA SER A 455 -1.35 -12.68 41.73
C SER A 455 0.06 -13.02 41.21
N GLU A 456 0.71 -13.96 41.89
CA GLU A 456 1.89 -14.62 41.34
C GLU A 456 1.53 -15.29 40.01
N GLY A 457 2.25 -14.98 38.93
CA GLY A 457 2.04 -15.62 37.65
C GLY A 457 2.40 -14.75 36.44
N TYR A 458 1.91 -15.14 35.27
CA TYR A 458 2.21 -14.43 34.02
C TYR A 458 0.98 -14.38 33.11
N ILE A 459 0.90 -13.34 32.35
CA ILE A 459 -0.02 -13.22 31.21
C ILE A 459 0.71 -13.65 29.95
N GLN A 460 0.16 -14.62 29.23
CA GLN A 460 0.75 -15.07 27.97
C GLN A 460 -0.33 -15.27 26.93
N SER A 461 -0.10 -14.73 25.74
CA SER A 461 -0.94 -14.99 24.59
C SER A 461 -0.09 -15.23 23.33
N GLY A 462 -0.73 -15.67 22.24
CA GLY A 462 0.00 -15.86 20.98
C GLY A 462 -0.89 -16.32 19.86
N ILE A 463 -0.30 -16.27 18.66
CA ILE A 463 -0.93 -16.71 17.42
C ILE A 463 0.10 -17.43 16.55
N LYS A 464 -0.31 -18.54 15.94
CA LYS A 464 0.45 -19.28 14.94
C LYS A 464 -0.39 -19.41 13.69
N SER A 465 0.16 -19.12 12.52
CA SER A 465 -0.58 -19.18 11.25
C SER A 465 0.24 -19.86 10.18
N LEU A 466 -0.35 -20.87 9.54
CA LEU A 466 0.13 -21.48 8.30
C LEU A 466 -0.78 -21.04 7.16
N ASN A 467 -0.19 -20.52 6.09
CA ASN A 467 -0.92 -19.94 4.97
C ASN A 467 -0.41 -20.50 3.64
N VAL A 468 -1.35 -20.75 2.74
CA VAL A 468 -1.09 -21.08 1.33
C VAL A 468 -1.95 -20.18 0.48
N SER A 469 -1.33 -19.44 -0.43
CA SER A 469 -2.05 -18.51 -1.30
C SER A 469 -1.56 -18.59 -2.73
N THR A 470 -2.46 -18.36 -3.69
CA THR A 470 -2.13 -18.21 -5.10
C THR A 470 -2.89 -17.00 -5.66
N GLU A 471 -2.18 -16.18 -6.41
CA GLU A 471 -2.70 -14.98 -7.06
C GLU A 471 -2.37 -15.02 -8.54
N PHE A 472 -3.34 -14.70 -9.38
CA PHE A 472 -3.19 -14.54 -10.82
C PHE A 472 -3.43 -13.09 -11.21
N THR A 473 -2.61 -12.58 -12.12
CA THR A 473 -2.76 -11.27 -12.73
C THR A 473 -2.89 -11.43 -14.24
N TYR A 474 -3.90 -10.79 -14.84
CA TYR A 474 -4.12 -10.84 -16.27
C TYR A 474 -4.25 -9.43 -16.84
N ASN A 475 -3.32 -9.06 -17.71
CA ASN A 475 -3.22 -7.74 -18.33
C ASN A 475 -3.22 -7.90 -19.86
N PRO A 476 -4.38 -8.17 -20.51
CA PRO A 476 -4.44 -8.44 -21.94
C PRO A 476 -4.23 -7.19 -22.79
N GLU A 477 -4.80 -6.05 -22.38
CA GLU A 477 -4.83 -4.78 -23.10
C GLU A 477 -4.98 -3.59 -22.15
N ASN A 478 -4.84 -2.36 -22.67
CA ASN A 478 -4.91 -1.12 -21.86
C ASN A 478 -6.28 -0.83 -21.23
N ILE A 479 -7.33 -1.50 -21.68
CA ILE A 479 -8.72 -1.23 -21.28
C ILE A 479 -9.09 -2.04 -20.04
N TYR A 480 -8.42 -3.17 -19.82
CA TYR A 480 -8.81 -4.16 -18.84
C TYR A 480 -7.62 -4.74 -18.10
N SER A 481 -7.73 -4.90 -16.80
CA SER A 481 -6.77 -5.63 -15.97
C SER A 481 -7.55 -6.38 -14.91
N ALA A 482 -7.29 -7.68 -14.78
CA ALA A 482 -7.93 -8.51 -13.76
C ALA A 482 -6.88 -9.14 -12.84
N ARG A 483 -7.27 -9.30 -11.58
CA ARG A 483 -6.51 -10.01 -10.56
C ARG A 483 -7.47 -10.89 -9.78
N TRP A 484 -7.11 -12.15 -9.58
CA TRP A 484 -7.90 -13.08 -8.77
C TRP A 484 -7.00 -14.06 -8.06
N GLY A 485 -7.52 -14.66 -7.02
CA GLY A 485 -6.74 -15.63 -6.26
C GLY A 485 -7.55 -16.30 -5.18
N SER A 486 -6.88 -17.23 -4.52
CA SER A 486 -7.41 -17.92 -3.35
C SER A 486 -6.35 -18.04 -2.27
N LYS A 487 -6.82 -18.13 -1.04
CA LYS A 487 -5.97 -18.24 0.14
C LYS A 487 -6.62 -19.20 1.12
N TYR A 488 -5.82 -20.08 1.68
CA TYR A 488 -6.17 -20.92 2.80
C TYR A 488 -5.26 -20.61 3.96
N MET A 489 -5.83 -20.46 5.16
CA MET A 489 -5.11 -20.13 6.37
C MET A 489 -5.57 -21.04 7.50
N TYR A 490 -4.63 -21.64 8.19
CA TYR A 490 -4.84 -22.37 9.43
C TYR A 490 -4.17 -21.61 10.56
N GLU A 491 -4.99 -21.08 11.48
CA GLU A 491 -4.53 -20.30 12.61
C GLU A 491 -4.82 -21.03 13.92
N THR A 492 -3.91 -20.89 14.87
CA THR A 492 -4.14 -21.32 16.26
C THR A 492 -3.91 -20.10 17.16
N TYR A 493 -4.96 -19.66 17.80
CA TYR A 493 -4.92 -18.64 18.84
C TYR A 493 -4.67 -19.29 20.19
N ASN A 494 -3.63 -18.83 20.90
CA ASN A 494 -3.49 -19.09 22.33
C ASN A 494 -4.14 -17.91 23.04
N LEU A 495 -5.31 -18.13 23.62
CA LEU A 495 -6.00 -17.11 24.41
C LEU A 495 -5.20 -16.80 25.66
N ALA A 496 -5.36 -15.58 26.20
CA ALA A 496 -4.57 -15.12 27.32
C ALA A 496 -4.72 -16.06 28.52
N THR A 497 -3.59 -16.38 29.13
CA THR A 497 -3.50 -17.10 30.40
C THR A 497 -3.19 -16.07 31.47
N PHE A 498 -3.91 -16.08 32.60
CA PHE A 498 -3.67 -15.17 33.70
C PHE A 498 -3.23 -15.99 34.92
N GLY A 499 -1.98 -15.87 35.30
CA GLY A 499 -1.40 -16.55 36.43
C GLY A 499 -1.59 -18.08 36.40
N ASN A 500 -1.87 -18.64 37.57
CA ASN A 500 -2.19 -20.06 37.75
C ASN A 500 -3.68 -20.37 37.67
N THR A 501 -4.53 -19.36 37.58
CA THR A 501 -6.01 -19.46 37.65
C THR A 501 -6.67 -19.72 36.32
N ILE A 502 -6.21 -19.08 35.22
CA ILE A 502 -6.77 -19.23 33.89
C ILE A 502 -5.84 -20.08 33.03
N ARG A 503 -6.30 -21.26 32.59
CA ARG A 503 -5.51 -22.15 31.74
C ARG A 503 -5.47 -21.66 30.28
N SER A 504 -4.31 -21.74 29.66
CA SER A 504 -4.16 -21.47 28.22
C SER A 504 -5.10 -22.35 27.41
N ARG A 505 -5.96 -21.71 26.62
CA ARG A 505 -6.86 -22.37 25.67
C ARG A 505 -6.39 -22.12 24.25
N LYS A 506 -6.32 -23.19 23.45
CA LYS A 506 -5.93 -23.12 22.04
C LYS A 506 -7.15 -23.22 21.17
N GLU A 507 -7.36 -22.23 20.32
CA GLU A 507 -8.49 -22.18 19.40
C GLU A 507 -8.00 -22.31 17.96
N PRO A 508 -8.15 -23.50 17.35
CA PRO A 508 -7.81 -23.70 15.94
C PRO A 508 -8.91 -23.18 15.03
N ILE A 509 -8.51 -22.49 13.99
CA ILE A 509 -9.40 -21.83 13.03
C ILE A 509 -8.93 -22.10 11.61
N HIS A 510 -9.83 -22.51 10.77
CA HIS A 510 -9.63 -22.61 9.33
C HIS A 510 -10.28 -21.42 8.64
N GLN A 511 -9.54 -20.74 7.79
CA GLN A 511 -10.07 -19.68 6.95
C GLN A 511 -9.73 -19.96 5.50
N PHE A 512 -10.70 -19.82 4.62
CA PHE A 512 -10.46 -19.82 3.19
C PHE A 512 -11.03 -18.55 2.57
N SER A 513 -10.36 -18.03 1.56
CA SER A 513 -10.84 -16.86 0.86
C SER A 513 -10.61 -16.96 -0.64
N ILE A 514 -11.48 -16.28 -1.40
CA ILE A 514 -11.38 -16.10 -2.84
C ILE A 514 -11.63 -14.64 -3.14
N PHE A 515 -10.79 -14.05 -3.96
CA PHE A 515 -10.95 -12.66 -4.36
C PHE A 515 -10.86 -12.48 -5.87
N TYR A 516 -11.50 -11.43 -6.33
CA TYR A 516 -11.46 -10.97 -7.71
C TYR A 516 -11.47 -9.45 -7.75
N ASP A 517 -10.50 -8.86 -8.42
CA ASP A 517 -10.38 -7.43 -8.72
C ASP A 517 -10.36 -7.19 -10.22
N ASN A 518 -11.06 -6.17 -10.66
CA ASN A 518 -11.12 -5.79 -12.06
C ASN A 518 -10.97 -4.29 -12.22
N LEU A 519 -9.97 -3.85 -12.97
CA LEU A 519 -9.75 -2.47 -13.35
C LEU A 519 -10.17 -2.29 -14.80
N ILE A 520 -11.23 -1.53 -15.04
CA ILE A 520 -11.79 -1.23 -16.35
C ILE A 520 -11.54 0.25 -16.67
N ARG A 521 -10.89 0.51 -17.78
CA ARG A 521 -10.68 1.86 -18.31
C ARG A 521 -11.71 2.12 -19.40
N LEU A 522 -12.89 2.62 -19.02
CA LEU A 522 -13.98 2.89 -19.96
C LEU A 522 -13.62 3.99 -20.96
N HIS A 523 -12.84 4.96 -20.52
CA HIS A 523 -12.36 6.07 -21.33
C HIS A 523 -11.00 6.53 -20.79
N GLN A 524 -10.24 7.31 -21.57
CA GLN A 524 -8.94 7.86 -21.12
C GLN A 524 -9.03 8.67 -19.82
N LYS A 525 -10.22 9.20 -19.55
CA LYS A 525 -10.52 10.04 -18.38
C LYS A 525 -11.27 9.31 -17.24
N LEU A 526 -11.72 8.07 -17.48
CA LEU A 526 -12.61 7.35 -16.54
C LEU A 526 -12.12 5.93 -16.29
N ASN A 527 -11.72 5.68 -15.06
CA ASN A 527 -11.30 4.38 -14.56
C ASN A 527 -12.29 3.88 -13.51
N ILE A 528 -12.71 2.63 -13.64
CA ILE A 528 -13.56 1.94 -12.67
C ILE A 528 -12.80 0.72 -12.16
N GLN A 529 -12.73 0.57 -10.86
CA GLN A 529 -12.27 -0.65 -10.22
C GLN A 529 -13.42 -1.28 -9.44
N VAL A 530 -13.66 -2.55 -9.70
CA VAL A 530 -14.67 -3.35 -8.99
C VAL A 530 -14.01 -4.61 -8.49
N GLY A 531 -14.18 -4.90 -7.23
CA GLY A 531 -13.64 -6.10 -6.63
C GLY A 531 -14.60 -6.72 -5.63
N VAL A 532 -14.43 -8.00 -5.39
CA VAL A 532 -15.16 -8.76 -4.38
C VAL A 532 -14.21 -9.73 -3.70
N HIS A 533 -14.33 -9.83 -2.39
CA HIS A 533 -13.61 -10.80 -1.57
C HIS A 533 -14.63 -11.64 -0.81
N PHE A 534 -14.55 -12.94 -0.95
CA PHE A 534 -15.33 -13.90 -0.18
C PHE A 534 -14.43 -14.58 0.84
N ILE A 535 -14.88 -14.66 2.10
CA ILE A 535 -14.18 -15.32 3.19
C ILE A 535 -15.12 -16.29 3.90
N GLY A 536 -14.66 -17.53 4.11
CA GLY A 536 -15.25 -18.47 5.03
C GLY A 536 -14.33 -18.64 6.25
N TYR A 537 -14.83 -18.31 7.43
CA TYR A 537 -14.14 -18.41 8.71
C TYR A 537 -14.79 -19.52 9.54
N LEU A 538 -14.01 -20.57 9.85
CA LEU A 538 -14.47 -21.85 10.35
C LEU A 538 -13.73 -22.21 11.65
N PRO A 539 -14.14 -21.68 12.81
CA PRO A 539 -13.66 -22.14 14.12
C PRO A 539 -14.06 -23.59 14.36
N GLN A 540 -13.20 -24.39 14.96
CA GLN A 540 -13.45 -25.83 15.12
C GLN A 540 -14.68 -26.13 15.99
N ASN A 541 -14.88 -25.37 17.08
CA ASN A 541 -15.89 -25.66 18.11
C ASN A 541 -17.03 -24.62 18.14
N TYR A 542 -17.05 -23.64 17.25
CA TYR A 542 -17.98 -22.52 17.28
C TYR A 542 -18.64 -22.29 15.93
N ARG A 543 -19.56 -21.35 15.91
CA ARG A 543 -20.30 -20.98 14.71
C ARG A 543 -19.36 -20.46 13.62
N SER A 544 -19.54 -20.97 12.42
CA SER A 544 -18.86 -20.48 11.20
C SER A 544 -19.47 -19.16 10.72
N TYR A 545 -18.60 -18.31 10.14
CA TYR A 545 -19.01 -17.05 9.54
C TYR A 545 -18.60 -17.02 8.06
N TYR A 546 -19.44 -16.41 7.24
CA TYR A 546 -19.20 -16.19 5.81
C TYR A 546 -19.34 -14.71 5.50
N SER A 547 -18.39 -14.16 4.79
CA SER A 547 -18.32 -12.73 4.48
C SER A 547 -18.20 -12.49 2.99
N ILE A 548 -18.94 -11.49 2.49
CA ILE A 548 -18.79 -10.95 1.14
C ILE A 548 -18.40 -9.48 1.27
N GLN A 549 -17.23 -9.11 0.76
CA GLN A 549 -16.62 -7.79 0.92
C GLN A 549 -16.46 -7.12 -0.45
N PRO A 550 -17.48 -6.41 -0.95
CA PRO A 550 -17.40 -5.66 -2.19
C PRO A 550 -16.53 -4.41 -2.01
N ARG A 551 -15.80 -4.04 -3.06
CA ARG A 551 -15.02 -2.82 -3.15
C ARG A 551 -15.25 -2.17 -4.51
N PHE A 552 -15.38 -0.86 -4.50
CA PHE A 552 -15.64 -0.07 -5.69
C PHE A 552 -14.83 1.22 -5.65
N SER A 553 -14.19 1.56 -6.77
CA SER A 553 -13.51 2.83 -6.96
C SER A 553 -13.84 3.39 -8.34
N LEU A 554 -14.24 4.65 -8.37
CA LEU A 554 -14.43 5.43 -9.57
C LEU A 554 -13.45 6.58 -9.56
N LYS A 555 -12.67 6.74 -10.65
CA LYS A 555 -11.70 7.83 -10.82
C LYS A 555 -11.98 8.54 -12.11
N TYR A 556 -12.25 9.85 -12.02
CA TYR A 556 -12.48 10.73 -13.16
C TYR A 556 -11.40 11.79 -13.25
N GLN A 557 -10.65 11.78 -14.35
CA GLN A 557 -9.56 12.70 -14.63
C GLN A 557 -9.87 13.52 -15.87
N PRO A 558 -10.54 14.68 -15.73
CA PRO A 558 -10.95 15.53 -16.89
C PRO A 558 -9.76 16.03 -17.69
N ASP A 559 -8.65 16.30 -17.05
CA ASP A 559 -7.40 16.81 -17.61
C ASP A 559 -6.17 16.26 -16.90
N ASP A 560 -4.97 16.82 -17.19
CA ASP A 560 -3.71 16.39 -16.60
C ASP A 560 -3.50 16.87 -15.17
N LYS A 561 -4.33 17.79 -14.68
CA LYS A 561 -4.16 18.44 -13.38
C LYS A 561 -5.14 17.94 -12.34
N ASP A 562 -6.35 17.61 -12.72
CA ASP A 562 -7.42 17.31 -11.77
C ASP A 562 -7.82 15.84 -11.81
N LEU A 563 -7.95 15.22 -10.63
CA LEU A 563 -8.45 13.87 -10.42
C LEU A 563 -9.54 13.92 -9.34
N PHE A 564 -10.74 13.47 -9.69
CA PHE A 564 -11.83 13.23 -8.77
C PHE A 564 -11.97 11.72 -8.54
N TYR A 565 -12.21 11.31 -7.29
CA TYR A 565 -12.40 9.91 -6.98
C TYR A 565 -13.52 9.68 -5.96
N VAL A 566 -14.13 8.51 -6.09
CA VAL A 566 -15.11 7.99 -5.13
C VAL A 566 -14.70 6.57 -4.80
N HIS A 567 -14.64 6.23 -3.51
CA HIS A 567 -14.32 4.91 -3.00
C HIS A 567 -15.42 4.39 -2.11
N PHE A 568 -15.70 3.12 -2.25
CA PHE A 568 -16.50 2.33 -1.34
C PHE A 568 -15.79 1.02 -1.05
N SER A 569 -15.72 0.66 0.22
CA SER A 569 -15.20 -0.65 0.63
C SER A 569 -15.97 -1.18 1.84
N ARG A 570 -16.33 -2.46 1.78
CA ARG A 570 -16.76 -3.22 2.95
C ARG A 570 -15.66 -4.19 3.32
N MET A 571 -15.35 -4.25 4.61
CA MET A 571 -14.25 -5.04 5.16
C MET A 571 -14.68 -5.71 6.45
N GLU A 572 -14.12 -6.89 6.73
CA GLU A 572 -14.36 -7.63 7.98
C GLU A 572 -13.05 -8.11 8.59
N GLN A 573 -13.01 -8.13 9.93
CA GLN A 573 -11.90 -8.56 10.78
C GLN A 573 -12.40 -9.64 11.73
N PHE A 574 -11.75 -10.80 11.73
CA PHE A 574 -12.20 -12.00 12.42
C PHE A 574 -11.58 -12.19 13.80
N TYR A 575 -11.07 -11.13 14.38
CA TYR A 575 -10.65 -11.09 15.79
C TYR A 575 -10.94 -9.73 16.40
N HIS A 576 -10.97 -9.69 17.73
CA HIS A 576 -11.09 -8.51 18.56
C HIS A 576 -9.78 -8.29 19.31
N TYR A 577 -9.43 -7.04 19.51
CA TYR A 577 -8.26 -6.68 20.30
C TYR A 577 -8.70 -6.25 21.67
N ILE A 578 -8.37 -7.05 22.68
CA ILE A 578 -8.70 -6.77 24.06
C ILE A 578 -7.55 -6.02 24.69
N ARG A 579 -7.83 -4.81 25.12
CA ARG A 579 -6.84 -3.88 25.69
C ARG A 579 -6.95 -3.88 27.19
N PHE A 580 -5.84 -4.15 27.88
CA PHE A 580 -5.71 -4.06 29.32
C PHE A 580 -5.11 -2.72 29.77
N SER A 581 -4.46 -2.01 28.86
CA SER A 581 -3.85 -0.72 29.15
C SER A 581 -4.06 0.25 28.00
N ASN A 582 -4.03 1.55 28.29
CA ASN A 582 -4.01 2.57 27.24
C ASN A 582 -2.63 2.72 26.59
N LEU A 583 -1.62 2.02 27.08
CA LEU A 583 -0.22 2.11 26.67
C LEU A 583 0.10 1.28 25.43
N SER A 584 -0.85 0.54 24.86
CA SER A 584 -0.61 -0.41 23.76
C SER A 584 0.52 -1.40 24.06
N LEU A 585 0.58 -1.86 25.30
CA LEU A 585 1.55 -2.84 25.75
C LEU A 585 1.35 -4.18 25.02
N PRO A 586 2.35 -5.00 24.91
CA PRO A 586 2.24 -6.35 24.35
C PRO A 586 1.42 -7.32 25.21
N THR A 587 0.87 -6.87 26.32
CA THR A 587 -0.12 -7.57 27.14
C THR A 587 -1.49 -7.66 26.50
N ASP A 588 -1.82 -6.70 25.64
CA ASP A 588 -3.05 -6.73 24.86
C ASP A 588 -3.07 -7.95 23.93
N PHE A 589 -4.20 -8.62 23.81
CA PHE A 589 -4.27 -9.85 23.04
C PHE A 589 -5.40 -9.88 22.01
N ARG A 590 -5.26 -10.78 21.05
CA ARG A 590 -6.23 -11.00 19.97
C ARG A 590 -7.16 -12.14 20.34
N MET A 591 -8.42 -11.82 20.58
CA MET A 591 -9.49 -12.79 20.78
C MET A 591 -10.14 -13.07 19.42
N PRO A 592 -10.10 -14.31 18.89
CA PRO A 592 -10.78 -14.66 17.66
C PRO A 592 -12.31 -14.49 17.79
N SER A 593 -13.02 -14.38 16.66
CA SER A 593 -14.48 -14.27 16.63
C SER A 593 -15.13 -15.62 16.93
N ILE A 594 -15.23 -15.94 18.22
CA ILE A 594 -15.78 -17.17 18.82
C ILE A 594 -16.73 -16.81 19.96
N GLU A 595 -17.35 -17.77 20.61
CA GLU A 595 -18.19 -17.61 21.82
C GLU A 595 -19.38 -16.64 21.64
N GLY A 596 -19.86 -16.44 20.42
CA GLY A 596 -20.94 -15.49 20.14
C GLY A 596 -20.46 -14.12 19.65
N TYR A 597 -19.20 -13.76 19.87
CA TYR A 597 -18.63 -12.52 19.34
C TYR A 597 -18.50 -12.58 17.81
N LYS A 598 -19.26 -11.72 17.14
CA LYS A 598 -19.30 -11.68 15.68
C LYS A 598 -18.06 -10.98 15.13
N PRO A 599 -17.62 -11.30 13.90
CA PRO A 599 -16.59 -10.54 13.22
C PRO A 599 -16.92 -9.05 13.20
N ARG A 600 -15.92 -8.22 13.45
CA ARG A 600 -16.04 -6.77 13.29
C ARG A 600 -16.17 -6.45 11.82
N SER A 601 -17.05 -5.52 11.45
CA SER A 601 -17.21 -5.08 10.08
C SER A 601 -17.20 -3.56 9.96
N SER A 602 -16.77 -3.08 8.80
CA SER A 602 -16.71 -1.66 8.47
C SER A 602 -17.13 -1.43 7.03
N GLU A 603 -17.92 -0.40 6.81
CA GLU A 603 -18.18 0.18 5.49
C GLU A 603 -17.54 1.56 5.44
N HIS A 604 -16.69 1.78 4.45
CA HIS A 604 -15.97 3.03 4.26
C HIS A 604 -16.35 3.66 2.93
N TYR A 605 -16.74 4.93 2.98
CA TYR A 605 -17.10 5.78 1.86
C TYR A 605 -16.16 6.96 1.84
N GLU A 606 -15.52 7.25 0.71
CA GLU A 606 -14.62 8.40 0.56
C GLU A 606 -14.86 9.07 -0.79
N LEU A 607 -14.88 10.41 -0.78
CA LEU A 607 -14.93 11.27 -1.94
C LEU A 607 -13.73 12.22 -1.86
N GLY A 608 -12.98 12.37 -2.95
CA GLY A 608 -11.84 13.25 -2.96
C GLY A 608 -11.56 13.93 -4.29
N TRP A 609 -10.83 15.01 -4.19
CA TRP A 609 -10.26 15.76 -5.30
C TRP A 609 -8.77 15.94 -5.08
N LYS A 610 -7.99 15.68 -6.14
CA LYS A 610 -6.54 15.85 -6.16
C LYS A 610 -6.16 16.76 -7.33
N HIS A 611 -5.41 17.82 -7.04
CA HIS A 611 -4.87 18.72 -8.05
C HIS A 611 -3.36 18.58 -8.14
N PHE A 612 -2.85 18.25 -9.33
CA PHE A 612 -1.44 18.09 -9.58
C PHE A 612 -0.82 19.43 -9.99
N LEU A 613 0.13 19.88 -9.19
CA LEU A 613 0.99 21.01 -9.48
C LEU A 613 2.18 20.57 -10.36
N SER A 614 2.97 21.51 -10.86
CA SER A 614 4.19 21.17 -11.64
C SER A 614 5.20 20.33 -10.84
N ARG A 615 5.30 20.53 -9.52
CA ARG A 615 6.25 19.86 -8.61
C ARG A 615 5.60 19.43 -7.30
N GLY A 616 4.33 19.15 -7.32
CA GLY A 616 3.61 18.78 -6.12
C GLY A 616 2.16 18.44 -6.35
N GLN A 617 1.38 18.44 -5.28
CA GLN A 617 -0.06 18.17 -5.33
C GLN A 617 -0.80 18.82 -4.16
N VAL A 618 -2.06 19.06 -4.38
CA VAL A 618 -3.06 19.37 -3.35
C VAL A 618 -4.09 18.28 -3.37
N GLU A 619 -4.52 17.79 -2.22
CA GLU A 619 -5.59 16.80 -2.11
C GLU A 619 -6.55 17.22 -1.00
N ILE A 620 -7.85 17.10 -1.26
CA ILE A 620 -8.91 17.30 -0.27
C ILE A 620 -9.84 16.10 -0.41
N SER A 621 -10.15 15.45 0.72
CA SER A 621 -11.13 14.36 0.74
C SER A 621 -12.00 14.41 1.98
N GLY A 622 -13.20 13.85 1.87
CA GLY A 622 -14.11 13.62 2.96
C GLY A 622 -14.51 12.15 3.03
N TYR A 623 -14.66 11.63 4.24
CA TYR A 623 -15.01 10.23 4.44
C TYR A 623 -16.09 10.05 5.50
N TYR A 624 -16.80 8.91 5.38
CA TYR A 624 -17.69 8.37 6.40
C TYR A 624 -17.43 6.86 6.52
N LYS A 625 -17.28 6.38 7.76
CA LYS A 625 -16.96 4.98 8.07
C LYS A 625 -17.89 4.48 9.18
N THR A 626 -18.54 3.35 8.95
CA THR A 626 -19.29 2.62 9.98
C THR A 626 -18.43 1.52 10.58
N ARG A 627 -18.66 1.19 11.82
CA ARG A 627 -18.04 0.06 12.52
C ARG A 627 -19.12 -0.72 13.26
N ARG A 628 -19.18 -2.03 13.06
CA ARG A 628 -20.14 -2.92 13.73
C ARG A 628 -19.40 -3.99 14.52
N ASN A 629 -20.05 -4.47 15.58
CA ASN A 629 -19.53 -5.48 16.52
C ASN A 629 -18.19 -5.02 17.13
N VAL A 630 -18.11 -3.75 17.55
CA VAL A 630 -16.99 -3.23 18.33
C VAL A 630 -17.08 -3.82 19.72
N VAL A 631 -15.93 -4.14 20.34
CA VAL A 631 -15.86 -4.61 21.72
C VAL A 631 -15.00 -3.70 22.58
N ALA A 632 -15.35 -3.59 23.85
CA ALA A 632 -14.55 -2.90 24.86
C ALA A 632 -14.67 -3.64 26.20
N LEU A 633 -13.68 -3.48 27.07
CA LEU A 633 -13.81 -3.90 28.47
C LEU A 633 -14.86 -3.03 29.17
N ARG A 634 -15.60 -3.65 30.07
CA ARG A 634 -16.52 -2.93 30.98
C ARG A 634 -15.71 -1.99 31.87
N PRO A 635 -16.26 -0.81 32.19
CA PRO A 635 -15.68 0.00 33.25
C PRO A 635 -15.49 -0.82 34.53
N GLU A 636 -14.40 -0.63 35.25
CA GLU A 636 -14.08 -1.30 36.51
C GLU A 636 -14.03 -2.86 36.44
N ALA A 637 -13.82 -3.42 35.23
CA ALA A 637 -13.77 -4.87 35.07
C ALA A 637 -12.45 -5.44 35.63
N PHE A 638 -12.54 -6.31 36.64
CA PHE A 638 -11.43 -7.16 37.08
C PHE A 638 -11.61 -8.56 36.50
N ILE A 639 -10.60 -9.09 35.85
CA ILE A 639 -10.66 -10.37 35.18
C ILE A 639 -10.26 -11.47 36.14
N GLU A 640 -11.22 -12.28 36.58
CA GLU A 640 -11.05 -13.34 37.57
C GLU A 640 -11.16 -14.75 36.95
N ASP A 641 -11.84 -14.89 35.82
CA ASP A 641 -12.10 -16.18 35.17
C ASP A 641 -11.97 -16.08 33.61
N ASP A 642 -12.19 -17.19 32.91
CA ASP A 642 -12.11 -17.27 31.44
C ASP A 642 -13.45 -16.99 30.74
N GLN A 643 -14.45 -16.49 31.45
CA GLN A 643 -15.75 -16.12 30.88
C GLN A 643 -15.74 -14.68 30.40
N TRP A 644 -15.19 -14.46 29.22
CA TRP A 644 -15.04 -13.12 28.61
C TRP A 644 -16.34 -12.33 28.51
N SER A 645 -17.50 -13.02 28.42
CA SER A 645 -18.81 -12.38 28.41
C SER A 645 -19.12 -11.53 29.66
N ASN A 646 -18.45 -11.80 30.76
CA ASN A 646 -18.61 -11.04 31.99
C ASN A 646 -17.87 -9.69 31.94
N TYR A 647 -16.83 -9.59 31.13
CA TYR A 647 -15.90 -8.46 31.13
C TYR A 647 -16.00 -7.60 29.86
N ILE A 648 -16.56 -8.15 28.79
CA ILE A 648 -16.60 -7.48 27.47
C ILE A 648 -18.02 -7.01 27.19
N MET A 649 -18.15 -5.77 26.74
CA MET A 649 -19.38 -5.23 26.17
C MET A 649 -19.27 -5.11 24.66
N GLU A 650 -20.38 -5.35 23.95
CA GLU A 650 -20.49 -5.21 22.51
C GLU A 650 -21.20 -3.91 22.13
N GLY A 651 -20.85 -3.37 20.97
CA GLY A 651 -21.43 -2.15 20.44
C GLY A 651 -21.10 -1.89 18.99
N ASP A 652 -21.50 -0.73 18.52
CA ASP A 652 -21.25 -0.23 17.17
C ASP A 652 -20.57 1.15 17.25
N GLY A 653 -20.08 1.63 16.12
CA GLY A 653 -19.45 2.94 16.03
C GLY A 653 -19.54 3.55 14.64
N ASP A 654 -19.22 4.85 14.60
CA ASP A 654 -19.03 5.58 13.34
C ASP A 654 -17.81 6.50 13.44
N SER A 655 -17.21 6.81 12.29
CA SER A 655 -16.26 7.92 12.19
C SER A 655 -16.46 8.67 10.87
N TYR A 656 -16.19 9.98 10.90
CA TYR A 656 -16.27 10.84 9.72
C TYR A 656 -15.26 11.97 9.82
N GLY A 657 -14.84 12.49 8.67
CA GLY A 657 -13.86 13.55 8.67
C GLY A 657 -13.61 14.17 7.31
N ILE A 658 -12.83 15.26 7.35
CA ILE A 658 -12.31 15.95 6.18
C ILE A 658 -10.80 15.98 6.29
N LYS A 659 -10.12 15.69 5.18
CA LYS A 659 -8.66 15.61 5.08
C LYS A 659 -8.15 16.56 4.02
N GLY A 660 -7.09 17.29 4.32
CA GLY A 660 -6.37 18.15 3.39
C GLY A 660 -4.88 17.80 3.38
N TYR A 661 -4.28 17.74 2.20
CA TYR A 661 -2.87 17.48 2.01
C TYR A 661 -2.29 18.40 0.96
N PHE A 662 -1.14 18.99 1.26
CA PHE A 662 -0.36 19.81 0.36
C PHE A 662 1.08 19.35 0.34
N PHE A 663 1.61 19.14 -0.85
CA PHE A 663 3.02 18.85 -1.07
C PHE A 663 3.51 19.66 -2.27
N ASN A 664 4.64 20.37 -2.11
CA ASN A 664 5.27 21.01 -3.24
C ASN A 664 6.78 21.24 -3.01
N THR A 665 7.52 21.29 -4.13
CA THR A 665 8.96 21.54 -4.14
C THR A 665 9.25 22.81 -4.95
N TRP A 666 9.93 23.81 -4.32
CA TRP A 666 10.38 25.06 -4.95
C TRP A 666 11.91 25.16 -4.85
N LYS A 667 12.61 25.05 -5.97
CA LYS A 667 14.07 25.11 -6.00
C LYS A 667 14.72 24.19 -4.96
N ARG A 668 15.13 24.75 -3.81
CA ARG A 668 15.81 24.05 -2.71
C ARG A 668 14.88 23.67 -1.55
N TRP A 669 13.61 24.10 -1.61
CA TRP A 669 12.66 23.90 -0.54
C TRP A 669 11.62 22.86 -0.91
N THR A 670 11.33 21.98 0.02
CA THR A 670 10.21 21.03 -0.06
C THR A 670 9.32 21.24 1.15
N LEU A 671 8.05 21.49 0.90
CA LEU A 671 7.02 21.67 1.95
C LEU A 671 5.97 20.58 1.81
N GLN A 672 5.62 20.01 2.95
CA GLN A 672 4.53 19.06 3.12
C GLN A 672 3.68 19.56 4.28
N LEU A 673 2.36 19.63 4.08
CA LEU A 673 1.39 20.01 5.10
C LEU A 673 0.20 19.08 5.02
N SER A 674 -0.33 18.70 6.17
CA SER A 674 -1.56 17.93 6.28
C SER A 674 -2.47 18.51 7.36
N TYR A 675 -3.76 18.40 7.14
CA TYR A 675 -4.79 18.68 8.12
C TYR A 675 -5.83 17.58 8.07
N ALA A 676 -6.28 17.13 9.24
CA ALA A 676 -7.42 16.23 9.35
C ALA A 676 -8.35 16.72 10.47
N TYR A 677 -9.64 16.75 10.14
CA TYR A 677 -10.71 16.78 11.11
C TYR A 677 -11.35 15.40 11.14
N THR A 678 -11.38 14.77 12.32
CA THR A 678 -11.91 13.42 12.51
C THR A 678 -12.79 13.38 13.74
N ARG A 679 -14.01 12.85 13.62
CA ARG A 679 -14.85 12.49 14.76
C ARG A 679 -15.10 11.01 14.74
N SER A 680 -14.83 10.33 15.86
CA SER A 680 -15.02 8.90 16.03
C SER A 680 -15.84 8.63 17.29
N ARG A 681 -16.92 7.87 17.14
CA ARG A 681 -17.89 7.63 18.24
C ARG A 681 -18.22 6.14 18.30
N GLU A 682 -18.58 5.71 19.49
CA GLU A 682 -19.02 4.34 19.77
C GLU A 682 -20.23 4.37 20.70
N TRP A 683 -21.05 3.35 20.65
CA TRP A 683 -22.18 3.15 21.55
C TRP A 683 -22.28 1.67 21.86
N PHE A 684 -22.50 1.37 23.13
CA PHE A 684 -22.52 0.01 23.65
C PHE A 684 -23.91 -0.33 24.16
N ASP A 685 -24.33 -1.56 23.96
CA ASP A 685 -25.66 -2.03 24.39
C ASP A 685 -25.84 -1.97 25.92
N ASP A 686 -24.74 -2.13 26.67
CA ASP A 686 -24.74 -2.08 28.15
C ASP A 686 -24.78 -0.64 28.69
N LEU A 687 -24.43 0.37 27.88
CA LEU A 687 -24.35 1.78 28.23
C LEU A 687 -25.35 2.64 27.45
N LYS A 688 -26.54 2.08 27.13
CA LYS A 688 -27.56 2.74 26.28
C LYS A 688 -27.95 4.14 26.77
N GLU A 689 -28.00 4.34 28.08
CA GLU A 689 -28.35 5.64 28.67
C GLU A 689 -27.31 6.74 28.41
N GLN A 690 -26.05 6.36 28.16
CA GLN A 690 -24.97 7.32 27.85
C GLN A 690 -24.96 7.73 26.38
N GLY A 691 -25.68 7.00 25.50
CA GLY A 691 -25.80 7.31 24.09
C GLY A 691 -24.51 7.09 23.31
N ARG A 692 -24.17 8.05 22.41
CA ARG A 692 -22.95 7.98 21.58
C ARG A 692 -21.77 8.60 22.28
N LEU A 693 -20.84 7.80 22.72
CA LEU A 693 -19.61 8.21 23.40
C LEU A 693 -18.47 8.46 22.39
N PRO A 694 -17.52 9.38 22.65
CA PRO A 694 -16.30 9.45 21.89
C PRO A 694 -15.56 8.11 21.94
N SER A 695 -15.00 7.65 20.82
CA SER A 695 -14.08 6.52 20.82
C SER A 695 -12.76 6.91 21.48
N LEU A 696 -12.02 5.94 22.05
CA LEU A 696 -10.63 6.13 22.50
C LEU A 696 -9.71 6.67 21.37
N TYR A 697 -10.15 6.52 20.13
CA TYR A 697 -9.44 6.96 18.93
C TYR A 697 -9.95 8.30 18.37
N ASP A 698 -10.81 9.02 19.11
CA ASP A 698 -11.37 10.31 18.70
C ASP A 698 -10.35 11.44 18.95
N ILE A 699 -9.65 11.82 17.90
CA ILE A 699 -8.73 12.98 17.88
C ILE A 699 -9.27 13.99 16.86
N PRO A 700 -10.06 15.01 17.32
CA PRO A 700 -10.80 15.88 16.43
C PRO A 700 -9.95 16.67 15.42
N HIS A 701 -8.83 17.20 15.83
CA HIS A 701 -7.98 18.02 14.98
C HIS A 701 -6.55 17.51 14.99
N GLN A 702 -5.97 17.37 13.79
CA GLN A 702 -4.55 17.09 13.61
C GLN A 702 -3.99 17.96 12.48
N ILE A 703 -2.86 18.61 12.75
CA ILE A 703 -2.06 19.34 11.77
C ILE A 703 -0.67 18.73 11.77
N GLY A 704 -0.19 18.28 10.60
CA GLY A 704 1.17 17.80 10.40
C GLY A 704 1.89 18.62 9.35
N GLY A 705 3.19 18.78 9.49
CA GLY A 705 3.97 19.49 8.49
C GLY A 705 5.45 19.16 8.54
N ALA A 706 6.11 19.25 7.38
CA ALA A 706 7.56 19.16 7.24
C ALA A 706 8.07 20.14 6.19
N LEU A 707 9.14 20.84 6.53
CA LEU A 707 9.87 21.76 5.65
C LEU A 707 11.29 21.31 5.54
N SER A 708 11.76 20.99 4.34
CA SER A 708 13.16 20.64 4.07
C SER A 708 13.81 21.67 3.16
N CYS A 709 15.10 21.97 3.43
CA CYS A 709 15.93 22.84 2.60
C CYS A 709 17.22 22.13 2.21
N GLN A 710 17.46 21.99 0.91
CA GLN A 710 18.71 21.49 0.37
C GLN A 710 19.75 22.62 0.41
N LEU A 711 20.66 22.60 1.37
CA LEU A 711 21.70 23.63 1.55
C LEU A 711 22.77 23.52 0.46
N THR A 712 23.23 22.29 0.21
CA THR A 712 24.22 21.95 -0.83
C THR A 712 23.84 20.63 -1.47
N LYS A 713 24.55 20.19 -2.51
CA LYS A 713 24.33 18.84 -3.10
C LYS A 713 24.48 17.69 -2.10
N ARG A 714 25.11 17.94 -0.94
CA ARG A 714 25.42 16.90 0.07
C ARG A 714 24.72 17.12 1.41
N ALA A 715 24.16 18.28 1.64
CA ALA A 715 23.64 18.66 2.95
C ALA A 715 22.23 19.21 2.86
N SER A 716 21.35 18.75 3.73
CA SER A 716 19.99 19.26 3.92
C SER A 716 19.66 19.48 5.38
N VAL A 717 18.76 20.41 5.62
CA VAL A 717 18.14 20.66 6.94
C VAL A 717 16.65 20.46 6.80
N SER A 718 16.03 19.80 7.78
CA SER A 718 14.59 19.61 7.81
C SER A 718 14.02 20.01 9.17
N LEU A 719 12.84 20.61 9.13
CA LEU A 719 12.03 20.95 10.30
C LEU A 719 10.65 20.28 10.11
N GLY A 720 10.14 19.61 11.12
CA GLY A 720 8.83 19.02 11.09
C GLY A 720 8.10 19.23 12.38
N GLY A 721 6.78 19.16 12.31
CA GLY A 721 5.94 19.33 13.47
C GLY A 721 4.59 18.64 13.34
N LEU A 722 4.03 18.36 14.49
CA LEU A 722 2.71 17.76 14.66
C LEU A 722 1.99 18.49 15.78
N VAL A 723 0.72 18.81 15.53
CA VAL A 723 -0.22 19.34 16.55
C VAL A 723 -1.49 18.54 16.48
N ARG A 724 -1.98 18.04 17.61
CA ARG A 724 -3.22 17.25 17.67
C ARG A 724 -4.04 17.59 18.92
N SER A 725 -5.36 17.47 18.82
CA SER A 725 -6.26 17.50 19.98
C SER A 725 -5.94 16.35 20.92
N GLY A 726 -6.22 16.50 22.19
CA GLY A 726 -6.11 15.45 23.18
C GLY A 726 -6.95 14.22 22.83
N LYS A 727 -6.40 13.05 23.04
CA LYS A 727 -7.11 11.76 22.92
C LYS A 727 -8.09 11.59 24.08
N VAL A 728 -9.05 10.70 23.93
CA VAL A 728 -9.94 10.27 25.01
C VAL A 728 -9.20 9.24 25.88
N THR A 729 -9.38 9.32 27.17
CA THR A 729 -8.83 8.37 28.14
C THR A 729 -9.93 7.79 29.03
N ASP A 730 -9.74 6.57 29.46
CA ASP A 730 -10.57 5.86 30.46
C ASP A 730 -9.82 5.71 31.79
N LEU A 731 -8.64 6.32 31.91
CA LEU A 731 -7.81 6.31 33.11
C LEU A 731 -7.69 7.72 33.69
N ASP A 732 -7.56 7.82 35.01
CA ASP A 732 -7.24 9.05 35.71
C ASP A 732 -5.71 9.36 35.66
N GLN A 733 -5.28 10.37 36.43
CA GLN A 733 -3.86 10.78 36.49
C GLN A 733 -2.94 9.77 37.19
N ASN A 734 -3.53 8.83 37.98
CA ASN A 734 -2.83 7.76 38.66
C ASN A 734 -2.88 6.44 37.91
N PHE A 735 -3.40 6.46 36.67
CA PHE A 735 -3.67 5.30 35.83
C PHE A 735 -4.77 4.36 36.36
N ASP A 736 -5.58 4.82 37.33
CA ASP A 736 -6.73 4.10 37.79
C ASP A 736 -7.90 4.20 36.80
N PRO A 737 -8.73 3.15 36.64
CA PRO A 737 -9.93 3.20 35.80
C PRO A 737 -10.89 4.31 36.25
N LEU A 738 -11.36 5.12 35.31
CA LEU A 738 -12.38 6.14 35.62
C LEU A 738 -13.72 5.48 35.99
N PRO A 739 -14.50 6.13 36.88
CA PRO A 739 -15.84 5.69 37.19
C PRO A 739 -16.71 5.57 35.92
N GLN A 740 -17.71 4.70 35.96
CA GLN A 740 -18.62 4.45 34.82
C GLN A 740 -19.26 5.73 34.28
N GLU A 741 -19.54 6.69 35.16
CA GLU A 741 -20.12 7.99 34.78
C GLU A 741 -19.18 8.86 33.93
N ASP A 742 -17.86 8.74 34.11
CA ASP A 742 -16.81 9.47 33.39
C ASP A 742 -16.21 8.67 32.24
N PHE A 743 -16.65 7.43 32.02
CA PHE A 743 -16.19 6.58 30.97
C PHE A 743 -16.22 7.29 29.60
N ARG A 744 -15.04 7.42 28.97
CA ARG A 744 -14.81 8.08 27.67
C ARG A 744 -15.24 9.55 27.60
N LYS A 745 -15.36 10.25 28.71
CA LYS A 745 -15.67 11.68 28.74
C LYS A 745 -14.46 12.57 28.98
N VAL A 746 -13.40 12.02 29.57
CA VAL A 746 -12.17 12.75 29.87
C VAL A 746 -11.26 12.78 28.64
N ARG A 747 -10.59 13.91 28.41
CA ARG A 747 -9.61 14.10 27.35
C ARG A 747 -8.30 14.57 27.91
N GLU A 748 -7.22 14.03 27.37
CA GLU A 748 -5.88 14.55 27.58
C GLU A 748 -5.72 15.96 27.02
N PRO A 749 -4.73 16.72 27.47
CA PRO A 749 -4.37 18.01 26.88
C PRO A 749 -4.00 17.90 25.39
N MET A 750 -4.04 19.02 24.69
CA MET A 750 -3.55 19.12 23.32
C MET A 750 -2.05 18.76 23.28
N ASN A 751 -1.68 17.88 22.35
CA ASN A 751 -0.29 17.46 22.14
C ASN A 751 0.31 18.17 20.93
N TYR A 752 1.53 18.68 21.04
CA TYR A 752 2.26 19.32 19.95
C TYR A 752 3.76 19.02 20.07
N ARG A 753 4.43 18.95 18.92
CA ARG A 753 5.86 18.65 18.84
C ARG A 753 6.48 19.29 17.61
N VAL A 754 7.73 19.78 17.76
CA VAL A 754 8.56 20.26 16.66
C VAL A 754 9.92 19.59 16.75
N ASP A 755 10.39 19.05 15.64
CA ASP A 755 11.68 18.36 15.48
C ASP A 755 12.53 19.04 14.41
N ALA A 756 13.86 18.97 14.53
CA ALA A 756 14.78 19.43 13.49
C ALA A 756 15.85 18.37 13.21
N SER A 757 16.27 18.29 11.95
CA SER A 757 17.35 17.39 11.56
C SER A 757 18.28 17.99 10.51
N TYR A 758 19.53 17.58 10.56
CA TYR A 758 20.55 17.83 9.56
C TYR A 758 20.98 16.49 8.96
N THR A 759 21.02 16.39 7.64
CA THR A 759 21.47 15.21 6.93
C THR A 759 22.63 15.58 6.02
N TYR A 760 23.73 14.80 6.09
CA TYR A 760 24.88 14.93 5.22
C TYR A 760 25.16 13.62 4.51
N LYS A 761 25.26 13.68 3.16
CA LYS A 761 25.49 12.55 2.29
C LYS A 761 26.78 12.74 1.51
N LYS A 762 27.68 11.75 1.52
CA LYS A 762 28.92 11.76 0.76
C LYS A 762 29.06 10.46 -0.02
N GLU A 763 29.06 10.60 -1.33
CA GLU A 763 29.40 9.50 -2.24
C GLU A 763 30.90 9.60 -2.56
N PHE A 764 31.59 8.48 -2.44
CA PHE A 764 33.01 8.37 -2.79
C PHE A 764 33.13 7.83 -4.22
N ARG A 765 34.24 8.14 -4.89
CA ARG A 765 34.52 7.67 -6.27
C ARG A 765 34.52 6.15 -6.40
N THR A 766 34.67 5.43 -5.30
CA THR A 766 34.65 3.95 -5.25
C THR A 766 33.27 3.35 -5.11
N GLY A 767 32.18 4.11 -5.31
CA GLY A 767 30.80 3.66 -5.11
C GLY A 767 30.37 3.57 -3.64
N ARG A 768 31.26 3.85 -2.67
CA ARG A 768 30.95 3.86 -1.24
C ARG A 768 30.09 5.07 -0.89
N LEU A 769 29.16 4.89 0.06
CA LEU A 769 28.25 5.94 0.52
C LEU A 769 28.38 6.11 2.04
N LEU A 770 28.58 7.34 2.49
CA LEU A 770 28.44 7.74 3.89
C LEU A 770 27.21 8.63 4.03
N LEU A 771 26.31 8.25 4.91
CA LEU A 771 25.17 9.03 5.34
C LEU A 771 25.32 9.35 6.82
N PHE A 772 25.32 10.62 7.16
CA PHE A 772 25.32 11.11 8.54
C PHE A 772 24.05 11.93 8.78
N ARG A 773 23.39 11.71 9.89
CA ARG A 773 22.24 12.49 10.32
C ARG A 773 22.39 12.85 11.79
N ALA A 774 22.03 14.06 12.13
CA ALA A 774 21.94 14.55 13.50
C ALA A 774 20.69 15.42 13.63
N GLY A 775 20.08 15.43 14.79
CA GLY A 775 18.86 16.20 14.98
C GLY A 775 18.51 16.38 16.45
N LEU A 776 17.44 17.12 16.63
CA LEU A 776 16.82 17.38 17.90
C LEU A 776 15.35 16.97 17.81
N TYR A 777 14.95 16.11 18.70
CA TYR A 777 13.57 15.64 18.85
C TYR A 777 12.88 16.50 19.91
N ASN A 778 11.64 16.93 19.64
CA ASN A 778 10.82 17.73 20.53
C ASN A 778 11.52 19.01 21.03
N ILE A 779 12.00 19.85 20.11
CA ILE A 779 12.61 21.16 20.45
C ILE A 779 11.62 22.07 21.18
N VAL A 780 10.36 22.01 20.70
CA VAL A 780 9.24 22.71 21.30
C VAL A 780 8.05 21.75 21.28
N GLY A 781 7.50 21.47 22.46
CA GLY A 781 6.34 20.60 22.55
C GLY A 781 6.07 20.14 23.97
N ASN A 782 5.00 19.40 24.12
CA ASN A 782 4.71 18.71 25.38
C ASN A 782 5.81 17.67 25.64
N PRO A 783 6.14 17.36 26.90
CA PRO A 783 6.97 16.22 27.17
C PRO A 783 6.38 15.00 26.45
N PRO A 784 7.22 14.08 25.97
CA PRO A 784 6.71 12.82 25.47
C PRO A 784 5.82 12.23 26.57
N GLU A 785 4.63 11.79 26.14
CA GLU A 785 3.59 11.35 27.07
C GLU A 785 4.25 10.51 28.19
N GLU A 786 4.09 10.93 29.40
CA GLU A 786 4.70 10.34 30.59
C GLU A 786 4.48 8.82 30.68
N GLU A 787 3.37 8.36 30.11
CA GLU A 787 2.97 6.97 30.01
C GLU A 787 4.03 6.03 29.42
N ILE A 788 4.82 6.46 28.42
CA ILE A 788 5.83 5.59 27.79
C ILE A 788 7.13 5.56 28.59
N LEU A 789 7.48 6.69 29.20
CA LEU A 789 8.76 6.87 29.87
C LEU A 789 8.68 6.60 31.38
N ASN A 790 7.54 6.83 32.02
CA ASN A 790 7.31 6.45 33.42
C ASN A 790 7.31 4.93 33.62
N PHE A 791 6.82 4.16 32.63
CA PHE A 791 6.87 2.71 32.65
C PHE A 791 8.32 2.16 32.74
N TYR A 792 9.31 2.95 32.31
CA TYR A 792 10.73 2.60 32.36
C TYR A 792 11.51 3.32 33.48
N SER A 793 10.84 3.98 34.42
CA SER A 793 11.48 4.77 35.48
C SER A 793 12.44 5.87 34.97
N VAL A 794 12.44 6.13 33.66
CA VAL A 794 13.30 7.16 33.07
C VAL A 794 12.53 8.48 33.04
N HIS A 795 12.69 9.25 34.09
CA HIS A 795 12.18 10.61 34.15
C HIS A 795 13.01 11.51 33.25
N TRP A 796 12.65 11.59 31.97
CA TRP A 796 13.23 12.55 31.04
C TRP A 796 12.74 13.94 31.39
N HIS A 797 13.42 14.62 32.32
CA HIS A 797 13.10 15.99 32.70
C HIS A 797 13.34 17.01 31.57
N ARG A 798 13.83 16.58 30.41
CA ARG A 798 14.10 17.47 29.26
C ARG A 798 13.19 17.15 28.10
N ASN A 799 12.44 18.16 27.67
CA ASN A 799 11.57 18.05 26.49
C ASN A 799 12.31 17.79 25.18
N CYS A 800 13.61 18.13 25.09
CA CYS A 800 14.40 18.06 23.87
C CYS A 800 15.46 16.94 23.93
N LEU A 801 15.41 15.99 22.99
CA LEU A 801 16.35 14.87 22.89
C LEU A 801 17.23 15.01 21.64
N PRO A 802 18.56 15.07 21.78
CA PRO A 802 19.47 14.98 20.63
C PRO A 802 19.46 13.53 20.11
N TYR A 803 19.57 13.35 18.79
CA TYR A 803 19.77 12.05 18.17
C TYR A 803 20.77 12.13 17.04
N GLY A 804 21.41 11.01 16.73
CA GLY A 804 22.35 10.89 15.65
C GLY A 804 22.35 9.52 15.03
N SER A 805 22.65 9.47 13.74
CA SER A 805 22.89 8.23 13.03
C SER A 805 24.03 8.36 12.01
N ILE A 806 24.73 7.28 11.78
CA ILE A 806 25.76 7.15 10.75
C ILE A 806 25.56 5.82 10.03
N SER A 807 25.47 5.86 8.70
CA SER A 807 25.39 4.67 7.87
C SER A 807 26.51 4.70 6.83
N PHE A 808 27.19 3.58 6.68
CA PHE A 808 28.28 3.41 5.74
C PHE A 808 28.04 2.18 4.86
N LYS A 809 27.86 2.43 3.57
CA LYS A 809 27.71 1.42 2.53
C LYS A 809 29.01 1.25 1.77
N PHE A 810 29.53 0.00 1.64
CA PHE A 810 30.83 -0.30 1.02
C PHE A 810 30.87 -1.67 0.34
#